data_b4e1260773506432fcde220c2e6b88fc
#
_entry.id   b4e1260773506432fcde220c2e6b88fc
#
_cell.length_a   1.000
_cell.length_b   1.000
_cell.length_c   1.000
_cell.angle_alpha   90.00
_cell.angle_beta   90.00
_cell.angle_gamma   90.00
#
_symmetry.space_group_name_H-M   'P 1'
#
loop_
_entity.id
_entity.type
_entity.pdbx_description
1 polymer ?
#
loop_
_entity_poly.entity_id
_entity_poly.type
_entity_poly.pdbx_seq_one_letter_code
_entity_poly.pdbx_strand_id
1 'polypeptide(L)'
;MSDKKQPNAEQHEKQSKQHKVCLWIKRWWFSGTILVGLAIAFLIICLPYLSPEHRITNDHTVLLWYLGSLAVTCGLFLCLPKIVTSNTKKYFITRVLTTGITGGVFALLLPIAVKSTTTGVGGLRHSILLATGGLLAILTLGETRRKNDIDKHKNDQEKDKNDKDYRRQVRAERRERYTKAIEQLGDDEKASVRMGGVYTLVGLVDEWLEDESIEKYKDRLKEGQVIINNLCAYIRSPFTLASQHGKLSQNKIKSKNKFKKFIRKYIQRNFYINKANFQAEVDVRLSIIKEIHDRLKGPEENTPGAWSDFEYDFSGSTFFYPVDFTNSYYKKPVNFRNSTYLGRADFKDSTYEGRAYFRGSTYKAGADFKGSIYQEGANFSGSVYQWANFSGSTYQEWANFSGSTYQWADFSGSVYQWANFSGSTYQEWADFSGSTYKAGADLRGSTYQGRANFRGSTYQEWADFSGSTYQKGVNFRGSTYQEWANFSGSVYQWADFSGSIYQEGANFSGSIYQEGANFRGSVYQWANFSGSTYQGRVNFRGSTYQGRANFSGSTYQGRANFSGSTYQRRAYFGGSTYQGQVNFSGSIFYSKTYFGKDGHSKTSSCFTNRSPQFYDETNHKNTLFGSYNNDFTVDTNKGYPIGLNKDMPLDCELLNPGQKNYLKGVFHEMKKINNKILETKGSKENAEILEELRNFNKELHEWREEATTVKMEDVAVEDMES
;
A
#
# COMPACT_ATOMS: atom_id res chain seq x y z
N MET A 1 14.47 -5.08 38.19
CA MET A 1 15.45 -4.13 38.75
C MET A 1 15.15 -2.77 38.21
N SER A 2 14.73 -1.92 39.01
CA SER A 2 14.87 -0.49 39.22
C SER A 2 13.59 0.19 39.63
N ASP A 3 13.53 0.49 40.86
CA ASP A 3 13.00 1.63 41.60
C ASP A 3 11.96 2.56 40.96
N LYS A 4 10.73 2.40 41.39
CA LYS A 4 9.74 3.47 41.43
C LYS A 4 9.77 4.14 42.81
N LYS A 5 10.37 5.33 42.91
CA LYS A 5 10.31 6.20 44.06
C LYS A 5 8.87 6.63 44.33
N GLN A 6 8.35 6.37 45.53
CA GLN A 6 7.16 6.97 46.10
C GLN A 6 7.40 8.48 46.36
N PRO A 7 6.45 9.36 46.11
CA PRO A 7 6.56 10.77 46.49
C PRO A 7 6.18 10.98 47.96
N ASN A 8 7.08 11.56 48.64
CA ASN A 8 7.22 12.10 49.98
C ASN A 8 5.96 12.41 50.80
N ALA A 9 5.77 11.69 51.88
CA ALA A 9 4.91 11.99 53.02
C ALA A 9 5.23 13.35 53.67
N GLU A 10 6.44 13.87 53.60
CA GLU A 10 6.86 15.17 54.13
C GLU A 10 6.25 16.38 53.45
N GLN A 11 5.88 16.30 52.16
CA GLN A 11 5.21 17.42 51.52
C GLN A 11 3.76 17.57 51.97
N HIS A 12 3.06 16.49 52.31
CA HIS A 12 1.69 16.55 52.84
C HIS A 12 1.63 17.11 54.27
N GLU A 13 2.63 16.83 55.08
CA GLU A 13 2.69 17.33 56.45
C GLU A 13 3.03 18.84 56.51
N LYS A 14 3.95 19.32 55.67
CA LYS A 14 4.23 20.76 55.52
C LYS A 14 3.05 21.58 55.03
N GLN A 15 2.29 21.07 54.06
CA GLN A 15 1.07 21.72 53.57
C GLN A 15 -0.03 21.78 54.67
N SER A 16 -0.20 20.71 55.45
CA SER A 16 -1.16 20.68 56.57
C SER A 16 -0.81 21.66 57.67
N LYS A 17 0.46 21.83 58.05
CA LYS A 17 0.93 22.80 59.06
C LYS A 17 0.78 24.25 58.58
N GLN A 18 1.12 24.55 57.35
CA GLN A 18 0.90 25.87 56.74
C GLN A 18 -0.57 26.25 56.69
N HIS A 19 -1.45 25.29 56.42
CA HIS A 19 -2.90 25.55 56.37
C HIS A 19 -3.52 25.87 57.76
N LYS A 20 -3.02 25.18 58.82
CA LYS A 20 -3.45 25.43 60.21
C LYS A 20 -2.96 26.78 60.75
N VAL A 21 -1.75 27.20 60.44
CA VAL A 21 -1.20 28.51 60.84
C VAL A 21 -1.95 29.65 60.14
N CYS A 22 -2.27 29.49 58.84
CA CYS A 22 -3.03 30.47 58.08
C CYS A 22 -4.48 30.64 58.57
N LEU A 23 -5.12 29.55 59.06
CA LEU A 23 -6.46 29.60 59.69
C LEU A 23 -6.44 30.27 61.04
N TRP A 24 -5.35 30.09 61.86
CA TRP A 24 -5.21 30.74 63.21
C TRP A 24 -5.01 32.24 63.06
N ILE A 25 -4.17 32.72 62.15
CA ILE A 25 -3.93 34.13 61.87
C ILE A 25 -5.24 34.80 61.34
N LYS A 26 -6.00 34.14 60.49
CA LYS A 26 -7.28 34.65 60.00
C LYS A 26 -8.37 34.83 61.09
N ARG A 27 -8.33 33.94 62.12
CA ARG A 27 -9.29 34.00 63.25
C ARG A 27 -9.00 35.17 64.19
N TRP A 28 -7.70 35.50 64.43
CA TRP A 28 -7.31 36.65 65.24
C TRP A 28 -7.61 38.01 64.57
N TRP A 29 -7.38 38.08 63.28
CA TRP A 29 -7.72 39.30 62.50
C TRP A 29 -9.20 39.62 62.53
N PHE A 30 -10.05 38.60 62.42
CA PHE A 30 -11.50 38.78 62.44
C PHE A 30 -12.03 39.29 63.75
N SER A 31 -11.50 38.83 64.87
CA SER A 31 -11.88 39.36 66.19
C SER A 31 -11.36 40.78 66.42
N GLY A 32 -10.16 41.09 65.91
CA GLY A 32 -9.58 42.43 66.04
C GLY A 32 -10.31 43.51 65.24
N THR A 33 -10.76 43.19 64.01
CA THR A 33 -11.51 44.13 63.16
C THR A 33 -12.92 44.46 63.73
N ILE A 34 -13.59 43.47 64.34
CA ILE A 34 -14.87 43.70 65.04
C ILE A 34 -14.68 44.59 66.23
N LEU A 35 -13.66 44.37 67.03
CA LEU A 35 -13.31 45.18 68.24
C LEU A 35 -12.93 46.60 67.85
N VAL A 36 -12.17 46.81 66.79
CA VAL A 36 -11.82 48.14 66.26
C VAL A 36 -13.05 48.83 65.71
N GLY A 37 -13.94 48.16 64.97
CA GLY A 37 -15.19 48.71 64.48
C GLY A 37 -16.12 49.13 65.63
N LEU A 38 -16.24 48.32 66.67
CA LEU A 38 -17.03 48.64 67.86
C LEU A 38 -16.37 49.78 68.71
N ALA A 39 -15.04 49.81 68.79
CA ALA A 39 -14.34 50.92 69.47
C ALA A 39 -14.47 52.24 68.71
N ILE A 40 -14.45 52.26 67.41
CA ILE A 40 -14.72 53.45 66.58
C ILE A 40 -16.18 53.89 66.71
N ALA A 41 -17.13 52.98 66.71
CA ALA A 41 -18.52 53.26 66.89
C ALA A 41 -18.76 53.86 68.37
N PHE A 42 -18.09 53.25 69.34
CA PHE A 42 -18.16 53.76 70.73
C PHE A 42 -17.51 55.17 70.89
N LEU A 43 -16.37 55.41 70.27
CA LEU A 43 -15.69 56.70 70.23
C LEU A 43 -16.59 57.75 69.55
N ILE A 44 -17.26 57.44 68.46
CA ILE A 44 -18.14 58.33 67.74
C ILE A 44 -19.37 58.67 68.62
N ILE A 45 -19.87 57.74 69.43
CA ILE A 45 -20.99 57.93 70.35
C ILE A 45 -20.61 58.76 71.56
N CYS A 46 -19.39 58.55 72.07
CA CYS A 46 -18.93 59.22 73.32
C CYS A 46 -18.31 60.61 73.10
N LEU A 47 -17.82 60.93 71.87
CA LEU A 47 -17.18 62.22 71.54
C LEU A 47 -18.03 63.42 71.91
N PRO A 48 -19.35 63.47 71.72
CA PRO A 48 -20.18 64.57 72.12
C PRO A 48 -20.35 64.75 73.62
N TYR A 49 -20.03 63.71 74.44
CA TYR A 49 -20.16 63.75 75.91
C TYR A 49 -18.86 64.10 76.62
N LEU A 50 -17.72 64.04 75.92
CA LEU A 50 -16.37 64.26 76.49
C LEU A 50 -15.88 65.70 76.42
N SER A 51 -16.58 66.63 75.72
CA SER A 51 -16.22 68.07 75.68
C SER A 51 -17.47 68.93 75.70
N PRO A 52 -17.92 69.44 76.87
CA PRO A 52 -19.10 70.29 76.98
C PRO A 52 -18.93 71.65 76.36
N GLU A 53 -17.73 72.10 76.01
CA GLU A 53 -17.48 73.48 75.55
C GLU A 53 -17.34 73.73 74.08
N HIS A 54 -17.28 72.66 73.24
CA HIS A 54 -17.26 72.79 71.79
C HIS A 54 -18.51 72.15 71.15
N ARG A 55 -19.63 72.83 71.31
CA ARG A 55 -20.77 72.54 70.44
C ARG A 55 -20.46 73.05 69.03
N ILE A 56 -20.18 72.10 68.15
CA ILE A 56 -20.01 72.32 66.72
C ILE A 56 -21.42 72.74 66.21
N THR A 57 -21.62 74.01 65.93
CA THR A 57 -22.91 74.59 65.49
C THR A 57 -23.14 74.46 63.97
N ASN A 58 -22.43 73.64 63.24
CA ASN A 58 -22.63 73.40 61.81
C ASN A 58 -23.10 71.95 61.53
N ASP A 59 -24.40 71.79 61.29
CA ASP A 59 -25.06 70.53 60.98
C ASP A 59 -24.38 69.73 59.82
N HIS A 60 -23.74 70.45 58.91
CA HIS A 60 -23.03 69.78 57.73
C HIS A 60 -21.75 69.07 58.14
N THR A 61 -21.01 69.52 59.10
CA THR A 61 -19.77 68.87 59.51
C THR A 61 -20.00 67.57 60.24
N VAL A 62 -21.02 67.51 61.08
CA VAL A 62 -21.43 66.28 61.78
C VAL A 62 -21.97 65.24 60.81
N LEU A 63 -22.80 65.74 59.84
CA LEU A 63 -23.29 64.82 58.76
C LEU A 63 -22.15 64.23 57.90
N LEU A 64 -21.17 65.06 57.57
CA LEU A 64 -19.98 64.55 56.76
C LEU A 64 -19.16 63.55 57.54
N TRP A 65 -18.98 63.70 58.85
CA TRP A 65 -18.33 62.76 59.74
C TRP A 65 -19.07 61.41 59.80
N TYR A 66 -20.38 61.43 59.90
CA TYR A 66 -21.21 60.23 59.93
C TYR A 66 -21.28 59.55 58.58
N LEU A 67 -21.39 60.30 57.51
CA LEU A 67 -21.31 59.76 56.14
C LEU A 67 -19.90 59.15 55.82
N GLY A 68 -18.86 59.84 56.31
CA GLY A 68 -17.48 59.33 56.20
C GLY A 68 -17.29 58.02 56.98
N SER A 69 -17.81 57.95 58.23
CA SER A 69 -17.74 56.73 59.04
C SER A 69 -18.58 55.60 58.46
N LEU A 70 -19.74 55.91 57.86
CA LEU A 70 -20.55 54.94 57.14
C LEU A 70 -19.84 54.42 55.88
N ALA A 71 -19.20 55.32 55.13
CA ALA A 71 -18.41 54.93 53.92
C ALA A 71 -17.23 54.06 54.29
N VAL A 72 -16.47 54.35 55.37
CA VAL A 72 -15.36 53.54 55.85
C VAL A 72 -15.84 52.14 56.33
N THR A 73 -16.95 52.11 57.07
CA THR A 73 -17.54 50.83 57.55
C THR A 73 -18.08 50.00 56.41
N CYS A 74 -18.74 50.62 55.44
CA CYS A 74 -19.15 49.90 54.18
C CYS A 74 -17.95 49.44 53.33
N GLY A 75 -16.94 50.31 53.21
CA GLY A 75 -15.71 49.96 52.50
C GLY A 75 -14.94 48.77 53.11
N LEU A 76 -14.75 48.81 54.43
CA LEU A 76 -14.20 47.70 55.21
C LEU A 76 -15.04 46.44 55.05
N PHE A 77 -16.33 46.56 55.06
CA PHE A 77 -17.29 45.48 54.91
C PHE A 77 -17.25 44.84 53.50
N LEU A 78 -17.04 45.64 52.46
CA LEU A 78 -16.90 45.17 51.06
C LEU A 78 -15.55 44.55 50.80
N CYS A 79 -14.46 44.94 51.48
CA CYS A 79 -13.13 44.42 51.32
C CYS A 79 -12.85 43.12 52.10
N LEU A 80 -13.54 42.91 53.22
CA LEU A 80 -13.41 41.71 54.06
C LEU A 80 -13.74 40.36 53.40
N PRO A 81 -14.58 40.25 52.35
CA PRO A 81 -14.93 39.00 51.72
C PRO A 81 -13.79 38.28 51.01
N LYS A 82 -12.76 39.00 50.57
CA LYS A 82 -11.63 38.36 49.82
C LYS A 82 -10.65 37.59 50.71
N ILE A 83 -10.74 37.69 52.04
CA ILE A 83 -9.74 37.17 52.99
C ILE A 83 -10.21 35.90 53.74
N VAL A 84 -11.52 35.61 53.77
CA VAL A 84 -12.08 34.51 54.58
C VAL A 84 -12.83 33.51 53.70
N THR A 85 -12.12 32.59 53.08
CA THR A 85 -12.68 31.52 52.24
C THR A 85 -12.49 30.14 52.88
N SER A 86 -13.46 29.62 53.62
CA SER A 86 -13.59 28.14 53.72
C SER A 86 -14.94 27.67 54.31
N ASN A 87 -15.82 28.50 54.81
CA ASN A 87 -17.13 28.00 55.23
C ASN A 87 -18.25 28.96 54.81
N THR A 88 -18.79 28.71 53.64
CA THR A 88 -19.70 29.61 52.91
C THR A 88 -21.04 29.93 53.62
N LYS A 89 -21.60 28.99 54.39
CA LYS A 89 -22.86 29.21 55.12
C LYS A 89 -22.67 30.15 56.31
N LYS A 90 -21.62 29.98 57.13
CA LYS A 90 -21.31 30.86 58.27
C LYS A 90 -21.01 32.28 57.81
N TYR A 91 -20.36 32.41 56.68
CA TYR A 91 -20.00 33.70 56.09
C TYR A 91 -21.23 34.50 55.64
N PHE A 92 -22.20 33.88 55.00
CA PHE A 92 -23.44 34.53 54.55
C PHE A 92 -24.28 35.04 55.76
N ILE A 93 -24.50 34.17 56.76
CA ILE A 93 -25.26 34.50 57.96
C ILE A 93 -24.59 35.66 58.70
N THR A 94 -23.27 35.66 58.80
CA THR A 94 -22.52 36.74 59.46
C THR A 94 -22.67 38.05 58.69
N ARG A 95 -22.64 38.00 57.36
CA ARG A 95 -22.87 39.21 56.53
C ARG A 95 -24.28 39.80 56.65
N VAL A 96 -25.28 38.97 56.62
CA VAL A 96 -26.67 39.37 56.76
C VAL A 96 -26.91 39.95 58.16
N LEU A 97 -26.43 39.30 59.21
CA LEU A 97 -26.52 39.75 60.57
C LEU A 97 -25.77 41.07 60.81
N THR A 98 -24.54 41.22 60.40
CA THR A 98 -23.76 42.43 60.56
C THR A 98 -24.36 43.60 59.77
N THR A 99 -24.82 43.37 58.53
CA THR A 99 -25.51 44.44 57.79
C THR A 99 -26.82 44.87 58.44
N GLY A 100 -27.63 43.91 58.88
CA GLY A 100 -28.92 44.23 59.59
C GLY A 100 -28.71 44.96 60.88
N ILE A 101 -27.75 44.49 61.71
CA ILE A 101 -27.45 45.15 63.05
C ILE A 101 -26.86 46.53 62.81
N THR A 102 -25.91 46.68 61.90
CA THR A 102 -25.28 48.00 61.64
C THR A 102 -26.30 49.01 61.13
N GLY A 103 -27.13 48.61 60.13
CA GLY A 103 -28.16 49.44 59.58
C GLY A 103 -29.24 49.83 60.65
N GLY A 104 -29.62 48.87 61.51
CA GLY A 104 -30.54 49.09 62.57
C GLY A 104 -29.98 50.07 63.64
N VAL A 105 -28.70 49.90 64.06
CA VAL A 105 -28.04 50.79 64.98
C VAL A 105 -27.88 52.20 64.40
N PHE A 106 -27.52 52.35 63.12
CA PHE A 106 -27.45 53.65 62.47
C PHE A 106 -28.82 54.29 62.33
N ALA A 107 -29.89 53.59 62.06
CA ALA A 107 -31.25 54.10 61.98
C ALA A 107 -31.75 54.60 63.33
N LEU A 108 -31.29 54.01 64.43
CA LEU A 108 -31.64 54.43 65.79
C LEU A 108 -30.81 55.60 66.29
N LEU A 109 -29.51 55.62 66.12
CA LEU A 109 -28.60 56.56 66.76
C LEU A 109 -28.35 57.84 65.95
N LEU A 110 -28.36 57.79 64.60
CA LEU A 110 -28.07 58.93 63.76
C LEU A 110 -29.09 60.06 63.93
N PRO A 111 -30.40 59.81 64.03
CA PRO A 111 -31.39 60.88 64.31
C PRO A 111 -31.26 61.47 65.68
N ILE A 112 -30.70 60.76 66.67
CA ILE A 112 -30.47 61.26 68.02
C ILE A 112 -29.24 62.18 68.06
N ALA A 113 -28.20 61.83 67.28
CA ALA A 113 -26.99 62.62 67.21
C ALA A 113 -27.12 63.91 66.38
N VAL A 114 -27.92 63.91 65.36
CA VAL A 114 -28.29 65.10 64.54
C VAL A 114 -29.49 65.72 65.16
N LYS A 115 -29.35 66.63 66.17
CA LYS A 115 -30.41 67.41 66.84
C LYS A 115 -31.20 68.26 65.82
N SER A 116 -31.97 67.60 64.95
CA SER A 116 -32.79 68.30 63.97
C SER A 116 -34.22 68.50 64.43
N THR A 117 -34.74 69.67 64.21
CA THR A 117 -36.10 70.09 64.47
C THR A 117 -37.13 69.10 63.90
N THR A 118 -38.15 68.86 64.64
CA THR A 118 -39.19 67.84 64.69
C THR A 118 -39.80 67.25 63.41
N THR A 119 -39.41 67.66 62.19
CA THR A 119 -40.05 67.23 60.95
C THR A 119 -39.13 66.32 60.04
N GLY A 120 -37.82 66.27 60.32
CA GLY A 120 -36.85 65.54 59.47
C GLY A 120 -36.44 64.12 59.94
N VAL A 121 -36.67 63.78 61.21
CA VAL A 121 -36.16 62.55 61.87
C VAL A 121 -36.82 61.27 61.32
N GLY A 122 -38.11 61.36 60.99
CA GLY A 122 -38.84 60.22 60.44
C GLY A 122 -38.37 59.84 59.01
N GLY A 123 -38.09 60.86 58.21
CA GLY A 123 -37.60 60.65 56.83
C GLY A 123 -36.19 60.01 56.77
N LEU A 124 -35.29 60.45 57.68
CA LEU A 124 -33.95 59.95 57.74
C LEU A 124 -33.90 58.44 58.19
N ARG A 125 -34.74 58.11 59.21
CA ARG A 125 -34.90 56.71 59.67
C ARG A 125 -35.42 55.80 58.54
N HIS A 126 -36.44 56.32 57.82
CA HIS A 126 -37.02 55.56 56.69
C HIS A 126 -36.04 55.34 55.56
N SER A 127 -35.22 56.33 55.20
CA SER A 127 -34.20 56.25 54.18
C SER A 127 -33.09 55.24 54.54
N ILE A 128 -32.66 55.22 55.81
CA ILE A 128 -31.62 54.26 56.28
C ILE A 128 -32.19 52.81 56.28
N LEU A 129 -33.43 52.65 56.71
CA LEU A 129 -34.07 51.32 56.70
C LEU A 129 -34.33 50.84 55.30
N LEU A 130 -34.70 51.68 54.32
CA LEU A 130 -34.85 51.35 52.93
C LEU A 130 -33.47 50.96 52.30
N ALA A 131 -32.42 51.73 52.57
CA ALA A 131 -31.06 51.41 52.08
C ALA A 131 -30.54 50.07 52.63
N THR A 132 -30.78 49.80 53.93
CA THR A 132 -30.42 48.55 54.58
C THR A 132 -31.23 47.36 54.02
N GLY A 133 -32.53 47.56 53.79
CA GLY A 133 -33.43 46.60 53.18
C GLY A 133 -33.00 46.28 51.75
N GLY A 134 -32.63 47.29 50.95
CA GLY A 134 -32.10 47.15 49.62
C GLY A 134 -30.77 46.35 49.58
N LEU A 135 -29.88 46.66 50.53
CA LEU A 135 -28.62 45.96 50.65
C LEU A 135 -28.81 44.48 51.06
N LEU A 136 -29.73 44.19 51.95
CA LEU A 136 -30.14 42.84 52.33
C LEU A 136 -30.77 42.07 51.16
N ALA A 137 -31.59 42.74 50.34
CA ALA A 137 -32.19 42.17 49.16
C ALA A 137 -31.11 41.77 48.12
N ILE A 138 -30.09 42.64 47.88
CA ILE A 138 -28.95 42.34 47.00
C ILE A 138 -28.13 41.17 47.53
N LEU A 139 -27.88 41.09 48.84
CA LEU A 139 -27.15 39.97 49.44
C LEU A 139 -27.92 38.65 49.32
N THR A 140 -29.26 38.67 49.52
CA THR A 140 -30.07 37.46 49.33
C THR A 140 -30.16 37.03 47.90
N LEU A 141 -30.28 37.96 46.94
CA LEU A 141 -30.21 37.65 45.51
C LEU A 141 -28.84 37.07 45.11
N GLY A 142 -27.74 37.62 45.65
CA GLY A 142 -26.37 37.08 45.42
C GLY A 142 -26.19 35.66 45.95
N GLU A 143 -26.77 35.34 47.10
CA GLU A 143 -26.71 33.98 47.65
C GLU A 143 -27.63 33.02 46.92
N THR A 144 -28.77 33.46 46.42
CA THR A 144 -29.65 32.66 45.57
C THR A 144 -28.97 32.31 44.25
N ARG A 145 -28.31 33.27 43.60
CA ARG A 145 -27.48 32.99 42.41
C ARG A 145 -26.39 31.96 42.73
N ARG A 146 -25.68 32.15 43.82
CA ARG A 146 -24.61 31.22 44.22
C ARG A 146 -25.12 29.81 44.53
N LYS A 147 -26.32 29.67 45.13
CA LYS A 147 -26.95 28.36 45.29
C LYS A 147 -27.31 27.74 43.97
N ASN A 148 -27.90 28.51 43.05
CA ASN A 148 -28.24 28.04 41.72
C ASN A 148 -26.99 27.55 40.95
N ASP A 149 -25.84 28.26 41.05
CA ASP A 149 -24.58 27.85 40.45
C ASP A 149 -24.02 26.56 41.07
N ILE A 150 -24.12 26.41 42.39
CA ILE A 150 -23.72 25.20 43.11
C ILE A 150 -24.62 24.00 42.72
N ASP A 151 -25.92 24.23 42.65
CA ASP A 151 -26.89 23.21 42.29
C ASP A 151 -26.74 22.82 40.82
N LYS A 152 -26.43 23.77 39.95
CA LYS A 152 -26.07 23.50 38.57
C LYS A 152 -24.80 22.65 38.47
N HIS A 153 -23.71 23.02 39.18
CA HIS A 153 -22.50 22.24 39.24
C HIS A 153 -22.71 20.81 39.81
N LYS A 154 -23.59 20.66 40.79
CA LYS A 154 -23.95 19.33 41.32
C LYS A 154 -24.73 18.51 40.30
N ASN A 155 -25.69 19.13 39.63
CA ASN A 155 -26.45 18.45 38.56
C ASN A 155 -25.55 18.05 37.41
N ASP A 156 -24.60 18.91 37.00
CA ASP A 156 -23.62 18.60 35.98
C ASP A 156 -22.70 17.44 36.42
N GLN A 157 -22.21 17.44 37.67
CA GLN A 157 -21.44 16.34 38.23
C GLN A 157 -22.24 15.03 38.36
N GLU A 158 -23.50 15.12 38.74
CA GLU A 158 -24.39 13.95 38.83
C GLU A 158 -24.73 13.41 37.45
N LYS A 159 -24.94 14.30 36.47
CA LYS A 159 -25.08 13.90 35.05
C LYS A 159 -23.83 13.22 34.54
N ASP A 160 -22.65 13.82 34.75
CA ASP A 160 -21.36 13.22 34.36
C ASP A 160 -21.13 11.85 35.03
N LYS A 161 -21.55 11.71 36.28
CA LYS A 161 -21.47 10.43 37.00
C LYS A 161 -22.44 9.41 36.41
N ASN A 162 -23.68 9.80 36.17
CA ASN A 162 -24.70 8.93 35.58
C ASN A 162 -24.30 8.49 34.16
N ASP A 163 -23.74 9.41 33.36
CA ASP A 163 -23.23 9.12 32.03
C ASP A 163 -22.04 8.13 32.08
N LYS A 164 -21.13 8.30 33.04
CA LYS A 164 -20.03 7.36 33.27
C LYS A 164 -20.52 5.97 33.73
N ASP A 165 -21.47 5.94 34.63
CA ASP A 165 -22.03 4.66 35.13
C ASP A 165 -22.87 3.98 34.05
N TYR A 166 -23.63 4.71 33.25
CA TYR A 166 -24.32 4.18 32.07
C TYR A 166 -23.34 3.58 31.05
N ARG A 167 -22.25 4.32 30.71
CA ARG A 167 -21.20 3.80 29.83
C ARG A 167 -20.53 2.53 30.37
N ARG A 168 -20.31 2.44 31.69
CA ARG A 168 -19.79 1.23 32.33
C ARG A 168 -20.75 0.07 32.21
N GLN A 169 -22.02 0.32 32.42
CA GLN A 169 -23.08 -0.70 32.31
C GLN A 169 -23.19 -1.22 30.88
N VAL A 170 -23.25 -0.36 29.87
CA VAL A 170 -23.27 -0.76 28.46
C VAL A 170 -22.03 -1.60 28.08
N ARG A 171 -20.85 -1.19 28.54
CA ARG A 171 -19.63 -1.97 28.31
C ARG A 171 -19.65 -3.32 29.02
N ALA A 172 -20.19 -3.40 30.21
CA ALA A 172 -20.34 -4.67 30.95
C ALA A 172 -21.31 -5.61 30.23
N GLU A 173 -22.44 -5.11 29.75
CA GLU A 173 -23.43 -5.86 28.96
C GLU A 173 -22.84 -6.37 27.65
N ARG A 174 -22.11 -5.51 26.90
CA ARG A 174 -21.41 -5.96 25.67
C ARG A 174 -20.40 -7.07 25.95
N ARG A 175 -19.66 -7.00 27.08
CA ARG A 175 -18.71 -8.05 27.45
C ARG A 175 -19.42 -9.34 27.84
N GLU A 176 -20.55 -9.28 28.50
CA GLU A 176 -21.36 -10.46 28.82
C GLU A 176 -21.89 -11.10 27.52
N ARG A 177 -22.45 -10.31 26.61
CA ARG A 177 -22.91 -10.76 25.30
C ARG A 177 -21.76 -11.37 24.50
N TYR A 178 -20.56 -10.75 24.54
CA TYR A 178 -19.35 -11.29 23.91
C TYR A 178 -18.97 -12.66 24.49
N THR A 179 -18.91 -12.81 25.81
CA THR A 179 -18.58 -14.09 26.45
C THR A 179 -19.57 -15.17 26.04
N LYS A 180 -20.85 -14.87 26.09
CA LYS A 180 -21.92 -15.79 25.69
C LYS A 180 -21.84 -16.15 24.19
N ALA A 181 -21.53 -15.20 23.34
CA ALA A 181 -21.37 -15.44 21.90
C ALA A 181 -20.14 -16.31 21.58
N ILE A 182 -19.03 -16.17 22.32
CA ILE A 182 -17.87 -17.07 22.22
C ILE A 182 -18.21 -18.48 22.69
N GLU A 183 -18.96 -18.64 23.77
CA GLU A 183 -19.47 -19.95 24.24
C GLU A 183 -20.36 -20.61 23.17
N GLN A 184 -21.27 -19.82 22.57
CA GLN A 184 -22.12 -20.29 21.46
C GLN A 184 -21.30 -20.69 20.24
N LEU A 185 -20.26 -19.92 19.88
CA LEU A 185 -19.37 -20.24 18.76
C LEU A 185 -18.57 -21.53 19.00
N GLY A 186 -18.29 -21.86 20.27
CA GLY A 186 -17.62 -23.10 20.68
C GLY A 186 -18.53 -24.31 20.84
N ASP A 187 -19.82 -24.21 20.53
CA ASP A 187 -20.78 -25.35 20.66
C ASP A 187 -20.45 -26.42 19.61
N ASP A 188 -20.08 -27.62 20.09
CA ASP A 188 -19.67 -28.72 19.20
C ASP A 188 -20.88 -29.46 18.57
N GLU A 189 -22.09 -29.31 19.12
CA GLU A 189 -23.24 -30.09 18.71
C GLU A 189 -24.12 -29.41 17.66
N LYS A 190 -24.36 -28.09 17.80
CA LYS A 190 -25.39 -27.39 17.01
C LYS A 190 -24.81 -26.24 16.17
N ALA A 191 -24.71 -26.42 14.87
CA ALA A 191 -24.29 -25.36 13.95
C ALA A 191 -25.16 -24.09 14.04
N SER A 192 -26.46 -24.23 14.30
CA SER A 192 -27.36 -23.06 14.47
C SER A 192 -27.01 -22.22 15.69
N VAL A 193 -26.52 -22.82 16.78
CA VAL A 193 -26.04 -22.12 17.98
C VAL A 193 -24.75 -21.36 17.64
N ARG A 194 -23.80 -22.02 16.96
CA ARG A 194 -22.56 -21.38 16.48
C ARG A 194 -22.85 -20.19 15.58
N MET A 195 -23.79 -20.31 14.63
CA MET A 195 -24.22 -19.21 13.77
C MET A 195 -24.81 -18.05 14.56
N GLY A 196 -25.61 -18.32 15.60
CA GLY A 196 -26.11 -17.31 16.53
C GLY A 196 -24.98 -16.55 17.22
N GLY A 197 -23.94 -17.27 17.65
CA GLY A 197 -22.69 -16.68 18.17
C GLY A 197 -22.00 -15.77 17.17
N VAL A 198 -21.86 -16.22 15.89
CA VAL A 198 -21.28 -15.41 14.82
C VAL A 198 -22.02 -14.08 14.65
N TYR A 199 -23.33 -14.11 14.46
CA TYR A 199 -24.12 -12.88 14.25
C TYR A 199 -24.11 -11.95 15.46
N THR A 200 -24.07 -12.50 16.68
CA THR A 200 -23.92 -11.70 17.90
C THR A 200 -22.55 -11.00 17.93
N LEU A 201 -21.46 -11.71 17.59
CA LEU A 201 -20.11 -11.13 17.53
C LEU A 201 -20.01 -10.05 16.46
N VAL A 202 -20.60 -10.28 15.29
CA VAL A 202 -20.65 -9.31 14.18
C VAL A 202 -21.38 -8.03 14.62
N GLY A 203 -22.58 -8.16 15.20
CA GLY A 203 -23.35 -7.02 15.70
C GLY A 203 -22.59 -6.24 16.79
N LEU A 204 -21.84 -6.94 17.64
CA LEU A 204 -20.99 -6.28 18.65
C LEU A 204 -19.85 -5.46 18.04
N VAL A 205 -19.25 -5.90 16.94
CA VAL A 205 -18.24 -5.09 16.23
C VAL A 205 -18.85 -3.80 15.71
N ASP A 206 -20.01 -3.90 15.06
CA ASP A 206 -20.74 -2.74 14.53
C ASP A 206 -21.11 -1.76 15.65
N GLU A 207 -21.68 -2.28 16.76
CA GLU A 207 -22.00 -1.48 17.95
C GLU A 207 -20.77 -0.77 18.57
N TRP A 208 -19.57 -1.42 18.55
CA TRP A 208 -18.35 -0.78 19.02
C TRP A 208 -17.88 0.34 18.09
N LEU A 209 -18.00 0.17 16.78
CA LEU A 209 -17.62 1.18 15.80
C LEU A 209 -18.54 2.41 15.84
N GLU A 210 -19.84 2.20 16.09
CA GLU A 210 -20.88 3.23 16.17
C GLU A 210 -20.90 3.96 17.53
N ASP A 211 -20.21 3.48 18.56
CA ASP A 211 -20.25 4.04 19.92
C ASP A 211 -19.54 5.39 20.01
N GLU A 212 -20.26 6.47 19.71
CA GLU A 212 -19.77 7.86 19.82
C GLU A 212 -19.41 8.26 21.26
N SER A 213 -19.83 7.48 22.28
CA SER A 213 -19.43 7.72 23.67
C SER A 213 -17.93 7.49 23.91
N ILE A 214 -17.27 6.79 22.98
CA ILE A 214 -15.83 6.62 22.91
C ILE A 214 -15.27 7.65 21.92
N GLU A 215 -14.69 8.74 22.43
CA GLU A 215 -14.21 9.85 21.61
C GLU A 215 -13.18 9.44 20.54
N LYS A 216 -12.27 8.54 20.90
CA LYS A 216 -11.20 8.14 20.00
C LYS A 216 -11.60 6.94 19.16
N TYR A 217 -11.71 7.11 17.87
CA TYR A 217 -11.99 6.04 16.91
C TYR A 217 -11.03 4.82 17.05
N LYS A 218 -9.75 5.08 17.34
CA LYS A 218 -8.76 4.03 17.61
C LYS A 218 -9.14 3.10 18.79
N ASP A 219 -9.81 3.65 19.81
CA ASP A 219 -10.21 2.82 20.96
C ASP A 219 -11.46 2.00 20.62
N ARG A 220 -12.35 2.49 19.74
CA ARG A 220 -13.48 1.71 19.18
C ARG A 220 -12.96 0.54 18.34
N LEU A 221 -12.01 0.81 17.44
CA LEU A 221 -11.35 -0.22 16.63
C LEU A 221 -10.68 -1.29 17.48
N LYS A 222 -10.05 -0.92 18.58
CA LYS A 222 -9.36 -1.87 19.47
C LYS A 222 -10.31 -2.91 20.06
N GLU A 223 -11.50 -2.52 20.50
CA GLU A 223 -12.50 -3.46 21.03
C GLU A 223 -13.05 -4.35 19.91
N GLY A 224 -13.36 -3.78 18.72
CA GLY A 224 -13.78 -4.54 17.54
C GLY A 224 -12.70 -5.51 17.06
N GLN A 225 -11.41 -5.12 17.09
CA GLN A 225 -10.30 -5.96 16.66
C GLN A 225 -10.19 -7.25 17.48
N VAL A 226 -10.50 -7.21 18.78
CA VAL A 226 -10.53 -8.43 19.61
C VAL A 226 -11.54 -9.44 19.06
N ILE A 227 -12.71 -8.98 18.65
CA ILE A 227 -13.75 -9.85 18.09
C ILE A 227 -13.32 -10.38 16.72
N ILE A 228 -12.80 -9.51 15.83
CA ILE A 228 -12.27 -9.91 14.53
C ILE A 228 -11.19 -10.98 14.67
N ASN A 229 -10.27 -10.82 15.65
CA ASN A 229 -9.24 -11.83 15.93
C ASN A 229 -9.82 -13.19 16.31
N ASN A 230 -10.93 -13.23 17.06
CA ASN A 230 -11.60 -14.49 17.42
C ASN A 230 -12.30 -15.12 16.22
N LEU A 231 -12.99 -14.34 15.38
CA LEU A 231 -13.58 -14.82 14.13
C LEU A 231 -12.50 -15.41 13.20
N CYS A 232 -11.38 -14.72 13.05
CA CYS A 232 -10.24 -15.23 12.28
C CYS A 232 -9.64 -16.50 12.92
N ALA A 233 -9.54 -16.56 14.25
CA ALA A 233 -9.06 -17.75 14.98
C ALA A 233 -9.96 -18.95 14.76
N TYR A 234 -11.28 -18.77 14.72
CA TYR A 234 -12.22 -19.83 14.37
C TYR A 234 -11.97 -20.37 12.95
N ILE A 235 -11.75 -19.48 11.99
CA ILE A 235 -11.41 -19.89 10.60
C ILE A 235 -10.10 -20.67 10.56
N ARG A 236 -9.09 -20.30 11.37
CA ARG A 236 -7.81 -21.01 11.48
C ARG A 236 -7.90 -22.34 12.22
N SER A 237 -8.95 -22.55 13.01
CA SER A 237 -9.07 -23.77 13.81
C SER A 237 -9.13 -25.02 12.90
N PRO A 238 -8.40 -26.10 13.25
CA PRO A 238 -8.37 -27.31 12.44
C PRO A 238 -9.74 -28.01 12.47
N PHE A 239 -10.16 -28.49 11.31
CA PHE A 239 -11.36 -29.30 11.17
C PHE A 239 -11.03 -30.65 10.55
N THR A 240 -11.23 -31.72 11.29
CA THR A 240 -10.77 -33.09 10.93
C THR A 240 -11.36 -33.58 9.61
N LEU A 241 -12.62 -33.26 9.33
CA LEU A 241 -13.32 -33.70 8.11
C LEU A 241 -12.87 -32.87 6.87
N ALA A 242 -12.13 -31.77 7.02
CA ALA A 242 -11.58 -31.01 5.89
C ALA A 242 -10.71 -31.89 4.99
N SER A 243 -9.95 -32.83 5.56
CA SER A 243 -9.13 -33.80 4.82
C SER A 243 -9.95 -34.71 3.89
N GLN A 244 -11.24 -34.88 4.17
CA GLN A 244 -12.18 -35.70 3.39
C GLN A 244 -13.01 -34.86 2.38
N HIS A 245 -12.68 -33.58 2.17
CA HIS A 245 -13.38 -32.65 1.26
C HIS A 245 -13.74 -33.31 -0.07
N GLY A 246 -12.78 -33.95 -0.76
CA GLY A 246 -13.01 -34.56 -2.07
C GLY A 246 -14.01 -35.73 -2.08
N LYS A 247 -14.23 -36.35 -0.93
CA LYS A 247 -15.25 -37.42 -0.77
C LYS A 247 -16.60 -36.84 -0.34
N LEU A 248 -16.60 -35.91 0.61
CA LEU A 248 -17.82 -35.35 1.23
C LEU A 248 -18.53 -34.34 0.33
N SER A 249 -17.81 -33.70 -0.59
CA SER A 249 -18.39 -32.81 -1.61
C SER A 249 -19.13 -33.55 -2.73
N GLN A 250 -19.02 -34.90 -2.82
CA GLN A 250 -19.72 -35.70 -3.81
C GLN A 250 -21.12 -36.05 -3.34
N ASN A 251 -22.08 -36.16 -4.29
CA ASN A 251 -23.47 -36.49 -3.96
C ASN A 251 -23.71 -37.99 -3.70
N LYS A 252 -22.82 -38.88 -4.13
CA LYS A 252 -22.95 -40.33 -3.98
C LYS A 252 -21.58 -40.99 -3.74
N ILE A 253 -21.59 -42.05 -2.88
CA ILE A 253 -20.41 -42.88 -2.71
C ILE A 253 -20.20 -43.71 -3.99
N LYS A 254 -19.07 -43.51 -4.71
CA LYS A 254 -18.63 -44.42 -5.76
C LYS A 254 -18.01 -45.66 -5.13
N SER A 255 -18.83 -46.63 -4.68
CA SER A 255 -18.34 -47.92 -4.20
C SER A 255 -18.28 -48.91 -5.35
N LYS A 256 -17.08 -49.31 -5.76
CA LYS A 256 -16.82 -50.35 -6.77
C LYS A 256 -16.80 -51.76 -6.16
N ASN A 257 -16.89 -51.94 -4.82
CA ASN A 257 -16.70 -53.21 -4.18
C ASN A 257 -18.03 -53.86 -3.75
N LYS A 258 -18.19 -55.15 -4.02
CA LYS A 258 -19.30 -56.02 -3.59
C LYS A 258 -19.18 -56.37 -2.07
N PHE A 259 -19.20 -55.34 -1.19
CA PHE A 259 -19.23 -55.60 0.26
C PHE A 259 -20.58 -56.15 0.75
N LYS A 260 -20.55 -56.96 1.81
CA LYS A 260 -21.76 -57.50 2.47
C LYS A 260 -22.73 -56.35 2.80
N LYS A 261 -24.02 -56.55 2.59
CA LYS A 261 -25.11 -55.56 2.72
C LYS A 261 -25.07 -54.73 4.03
N PHE A 262 -24.63 -55.34 5.13
CA PHE A 262 -24.52 -54.67 6.44
C PHE A 262 -23.38 -53.63 6.50
N ILE A 263 -22.20 -54.00 6.04
CA ILE A 263 -21.03 -53.10 6.00
C ILE A 263 -21.34 -51.90 5.11
N ARG A 264 -22.00 -52.10 3.98
CA ARG A 264 -22.44 -51.03 3.06
C ARG A 264 -23.38 -50.05 3.75
N LYS A 265 -24.37 -50.53 4.55
CA LYS A 265 -25.33 -49.69 5.31
C LYS A 265 -24.60 -48.86 6.38
N TYR A 266 -23.63 -49.44 7.09
CA TYR A 266 -22.82 -48.75 8.11
C TYR A 266 -21.92 -47.64 7.47
N ILE A 267 -21.21 -47.98 6.39
CA ILE A 267 -20.36 -47.00 5.65
C ILE A 267 -21.24 -45.85 5.10
N GLN A 268 -22.41 -46.18 4.58
CA GLN A 268 -23.35 -45.20 4.03
C GLN A 268 -23.90 -44.28 5.12
N ARG A 269 -24.27 -44.82 6.31
CA ARG A 269 -24.73 -44.02 7.45
C ARG A 269 -23.64 -43.04 7.94
N ASN A 270 -22.42 -43.55 8.15
CA ASN A 270 -21.30 -42.71 8.59
C ASN A 270 -20.94 -41.64 7.55
N PHE A 271 -21.04 -41.97 6.27
CA PHE A 271 -20.83 -40.97 5.21
C PHE A 271 -21.86 -39.82 5.30
N TYR A 272 -23.13 -40.11 5.48
CA TYR A 272 -24.17 -39.09 5.58
C TYR A 272 -24.04 -38.24 6.85
N ILE A 273 -23.68 -38.85 7.99
CA ILE A 273 -23.40 -38.13 9.24
C ILE A 273 -22.20 -37.19 9.05
N ASN A 274 -21.08 -37.71 8.52
CA ASN A 274 -19.90 -36.89 8.28
C ASN A 274 -20.17 -35.78 7.26
N LYS A 275 -21.01 -36.07 6.23
CA LYS A 275 -21.41 -35.04 5.25
C LYS A 275 -22.27 -33.96 5.88
N ALA A 276 -23.19 -34.28 6.75
CA ALA A 276 -24.00 -33.31 7.47
C ALA A 276 -23.16 -32.44 8.40
N ASN A 277 -22.24 -33.04 9.17
CA ASN A 277 -21.32 -32.31 10.03
C ASN A 277 -20.35 -31.43 9.22
N PHE A 278 -19.87 -31.92 8.07
CA PHE A 278 -19.04 -31.16 7.15
C PHE A 278 -19.79 -29.93 6.62
N GLN A 279 -21.05 -30.12 6.15
CA GLN A 279 -21.86 -29.02 5.63
C GLN A 279 -22.19 -28.01 6.73
N ALA A 280 -22.52 -28.45 7.92
CA ALA A 280 -22.79 -27.60 9.06
C ALA A 280 -21.59 -26.69 9.41
N GLU A 281 -20.36 -27.21 9.35
CA GLU A 281 -19.16 -26.42 9.57
C GLU A 281 -18.87 -25.48 8.41
N VAL A 282 -19.13 -25.91 7.16
CA VAL A 282 -19.05 -25.03 5.97
C VAL A 282 -19.96 -23.82 6.15
N ASP A 283 -21.22 -24.03 6.58
CA ASP A 283 -22.22 -22.97 6.73
C ASP A 283 -21.78 -21.93 7.78
N VAL A 284 -21.23 -22.38 8.93
CA VAL A 284 -20.72 -21.49 9.98
C VAL A 284 -19.55 -20.66 9.47
N ARG A 285 -18.54 -21.29 8.84
CA ARG A 285 -17.34 -20.57 8.34
C ARG A 285 -17.67 -19.63 7.19
N LEU A 286 -18.57 -20.05 6.29
CA LEU A 286 -19.06 -19.18 5.22
C LEU A 286 -19.81 -17.97 5.77
N SER A 287 -20.59 -18.12 6.85
CA SER A 287 -21.24 -16.98 7.50
C SER A 287 -20.23 -15.96 8.01
N ILE A 288 -19.16 -16.43 8.68
CA ILE A 288 -18.07 -15.53 9.13
C ILE A 288 -17.43 -14.79 7.94
N ILE A 289 -17.06 -15.55 6.90
CA ILE A 289 -16.41 -14.94 5.70
C ILE A 289 -17.34 -13.94 5.03
N LYS A 290 -18.62 -14.29 4.88
CA LYS A 290 -19.63 -13.41 4.27
C LYS A 290 -19.79 -12.10 5.06
N GLU A 291 -19.94 -12.18 6.38
CA GLU A 291 -20.12 -10.99 7.22
C GLU A 291 -18.89 -10.06 7.17
N ILE A 292 -17.68 -10.64 7.13
CA ILE A 292 -16.44 -9.88 6.94
C ILE A 292 -16.41 -9.24 5.54
N HIS A 293 -16.69 -10.03 4.50
CA HIS A 293 -16.71 -9.58 3.11
C HIS A 293 -17.70 -8.43 2.88
N ASP A 294 -18.94 -8.58 3.34
CA ASP A 294 -19.99 -7.57 3.15
C ASP A 294 -19.62 -6.22 3.79
N ARG A 295 -18.81 -6.23 4.86
CA ARG A 295 -18.34 -5.01 5.56
C ARG A 295 -16.97 -4.51 5.12
N LEU A 296 -16.20 -5.29 4.39
CA LEU A 296 -14.99 -4.83 3.70
C LEU A 296 -15.32 -4.10 2.40
N LYS A 297 -16.47 -4.41 1.81
CA LYS A 297 -16.95 -3.78 0.59
C LYS A 297 -17.50 -2.38 0.88
N GLY A 298 -16.97 -1.39 0.20
CA GLY A 298 -17.49 -0.01 0.26
C GLY A 298 -18.72 0.20 -0.62
N PRO A 299 -19.32 1.40 -0.52
CA PRO A 299 -20.50 1.77 -1.33
C PRO A 299 -20.21 1.89 -2.83
N GLU A 300 -18.95 2.18 -3.19
CA GLU A 300 -18.46 2.27 -4.56
C GLU A 300 -17.25 1.35 -4.76
N GLU A 301 -16.89 1.07 -6.02
CA GLU A 301 -15.69 0.29 -6.32
C GLU A 301 -14.43 0.96 -5.76
N ASN A 302 -13.55 0.17 -5.20
CA ASN A 302 -12.27 0.61 -4.60
C ASN A 302 -12.43 1.64 -3.45
N THR A 303 -13.57 1.64 -2.76
CA THR A 303 -13.80 2.45 -1.55
C THR A 303 -13.85 1.57 -0.31
N PRO A 304 -13.39 2.09 0.85
CA PRO A 304 -13.37 1.30 2.09
C PRO A 304 -14.78 1.06 2.64
N GLY A 305 -15.01 -0.16 3.09
CA GLY A 305 -16.19 -0.52 3.88
C GLY A 305 -15.98 -0.27 5.38
N ALA A 306 -17.01 -0.52 6.17
CA ALA A 306 -17.03 -0.24 7.61
C ALA A 306 -15.91 -0.96 8.40
N TRP A 307 -15.48 -2.12 7.94
CA TRP A 307 -14.47 -2.95 8.60
C TRP A 307 -13.08 -2.90 7.92
N SER A 308 -12.86 -1.99 7.00
CA SER A 308 -11.58 -1.86 6.27
C SER A 308 -10.40 -1.47 7.15
N ASP A 309 -10.65 -0.87 8.32
CA ASP A 309 -9.61 -0.43 9.25
C ASP A 309 -9.10 -1.54 10.19
N PHE A 310 -9.66 -2.77 10.13
CA PHE A 310 -9.20 -3.91 10.91
C PHE A 310 -8.06 -4.67 10.24
N GLU A 311 -7.24 -5.33 11.07
CA GLU A 311 -6.27 -6.32 10.65
C GLU A 311 -6.90 -7.71 10.59
N TYR A 312 -6.58 -8.49 9.56
CA TYR A 312 -7.10 -9.85 9.38
C TYR A 312 -5.97 -10.86 9.31
N ASP A 313 -6.02 -11.85 10.20
CA ASP A 313 -5.07 -12.97 10.20
C ASP A 313 -5.78 -14.30 9.92
N PHE A 314 -5.69 -14.76 8.69
CA PHE A 314 -6.15 -16.05 8.22
C PHE A 314 -5.00 -17.05 8.00
N SER A 315 -3.82 -16.80 8.56
CA SER A 315 -2.63 -17.62 8.32
C SER A 315 -2.83 -19.07 8.76
N GLY A 316 -2.36 -20.02 7.95
CA GLY A 316 -2.50 -21.45 8.21
C GLY A 316 -3.92 -22.01 8.09
N SER A 317 -4.89 -21.22 7.64
CA SER A 317 -6.27 -21.65 7.48
C SER A 317 -6.44 -22.72 6.40
N THR A 318 -7.38 -23.64 6.62
CA THR A 318 -7.84 -24.55 5.58
C THR A 318 -9.25 -24.19 5.15
N PHE A 319 -9.38 -23.56 3.98
CA PHE A 319 -10.65 -23.24 3.35
C PHE A 319 -11.12 -24.43 2.51
N PHE A 320 -11.96 -25.27 3.09
CA PHE A 320 -12.51 -26.45 2.42
C PHE A 320 -13.87 -26.19 1.74
N TYR A 321 -14.17 -24.91 1.53
CA TYR A 321 -15.33 -24.33 0.85
C TYR A 321 -14.85 -23.20 -0.08
N PRO A 322 -15.64 -22.82 -1.09
CA PRO A 322 -15.32 -21.63 -1.87
C PRO A 322 -15.35 -20.38 -0.99
N VAL A 323 -14.40 -19.48 -1.18
CA VAL A 323 -14.36 -18.19 -0.48
C VAL A 323 -14.50 -17.04 -1.46
N ASP A 324 -15.26 -16.03 -1.06
CA ASP A 324 -15.49 -14.81 -1.79
C ASP A 324 -15.00 -13.62 -0.96
N PHE A 325 -13.97 -12.94 -1.50
CA PHE A 325 -13.40 -11.69 -1.00
C PHE A 325 -13.32 -10.64 -2.12
N THR A 326 -14.22 -10.73 -3.12
CA THR A 326 -14.26 -9.79 -4.24
C THR A 326 -14.59 -8.37 -3.77
N ASN A 327 -14.02 -7.36 -4.44
CA ASN A 327 -14.27 -5.96 -4.12
C ASN A 327 -14.01 -5.58 -2.63
N SER A 328 -13.14 -6.33 -1.96
CA SER A 328 -12.79 -6.07 -0.55
C SER A 328 -11.73 -5.00 -0.43
N TYR A 329 -11.86 -4.10 0.55
CA TYR A 329 -10.90 -3.04 0.80
C TYR A 329 -10.19 -3.24 2.15
N TYR A 330 -8.87 -3.41 2.12
CA TYR A 330 -8.03 -3.62 3.30
C TYR A 330 -7.10 -2.43 3.50
N LYS A 331 -7.39 -1.54 4.47
CA LYS A 331 -6.48 -0.45 4.85
C LYS A 331 -5.29 -0.92 5.70
N LYS A 332 -5.43 -2.06 6.38
CA LYS A 332 -4.42 -2.66 7.24
C LYS A 332 -3.86 -3.93 6.63
N PRO A 333 -2.69 -4.39 7.08
CA PRO A 333 -2.13 -5.63 6.58
C PRO A 333 -3.08 -6.82 6.74
N VAL A 334 -3.18 -7.64 5.69
CA VAL A 334 -3.94 -8.90 5.71
C VAL A 334 -3.02 -10.10 5.53
N ASN A 335 -3.23 -11.13 6.33
CA ASN A 335 -2.36 -12.29 6.39
C ASN A 335 -3.09 -13.58 6.00
N PHE A 336 -2.77 -14.11 4.81
CA PHE A 336 -3.22 -15.41 4.28
C PHE A 336 -2.06 -16.41 4.14
N ARG A 337 -0.93 -16.20 4.82
CA ARG A 337 0.26 -17.08 4.70
C ARG A 337 -0.06 -18.53 5.05
N ASN A 338 0.56 -19.47 4.30
CA ASN A 338 0.48 -20.91 4.54
C ASN A 338 -0.96 -21.45 4.57
N SER A 339 -1.88 -20.78 3.92
CA SER A 339 -3.28 -21.18 3.85
C SER A 339 -3.52 -22.20 2.73
N THR A 340 -4.48 -23.11 2.93
CA THR A 340 -4.85 -24.11 1.94
C THR A 340 -6.29 -23.90 1.48
N TYR A 341 -6.47 -23.69 0.19
CA TYR A 341 -7.78 -23.51 -0.45
C TYR A 341 -8.12 -24.78 -1.23
N LEU A 342 -9.09 -25.55 -0.72
CA LEU A 342 -9.61 -26.75 -1.38
C LEU A 342 -10.74 -26.41 -2.37
N GLY A 343 -11.49 -25.33 -2.11
CA GLY A 343 -12.45 -24.71 -3.00
C GLY A 343 -11.86 -23.53 -3.79
N ARG A 344 -12.65 -22.93 -4.68
CA ARG A 344 -12.28 -21.71 -5.40
C ARG A 344 -12.06 -20.56 -4.40
N ALA A 345 -11.01 -19.78 -4.62
CA ALA A 345 -10.71 -18.57 -3.87
C ALA A 345 -10.82 -17.35 -4.79
N ASP A 346 -11.75 -16.45 -4.49
CA ASP A 346 -12.01 -15.27 -5.31
C ASP A 346 -11.63 -14.00 -4.54
N PHE A 347 -10.63 -13.28 -5.06
CA PHE A 347 -10.09 -12.04 -4.51
C PHE A 347 -10.12 -10.91 -5.56
N LYS A 348 -10.92 -11.06 -6.62
CA LYS A 348 -10.97 -10.09 -7.72
C LYS A 348 -11.33 -8.69 -7.24
N ASP A 349 -10.83 -7.70 -7.99
CA ASP A 349 -11.22 -6.30 -7.89
C ASP A 349 -11.09 -5.74 -6.46
N SER A 350 -10.12 -6.30 -5.68
CA SER A 350 -9.89 -5.93 -4.29
C SER A 350 -8.74 -4.95 -4.14
N THR A 351 -8.85 -4.05 -3.16
CA THR A 351 -7.83 -3.04 -2.86
C THR A 351 -7.13 -3.36 -1.56
N TYR A 352 -5.81 -3.45 -1.61
CA TYR A 352 -4.92 -3.67 -0.48
C TYR A 352 -4.08 -2.40 -0.28
N GLU A 353 -4.52 -1.51 0.62
CA GLU A 353 -3.75 -0.33 1.01
C GLU A 353 -2.57 -0.74 1.90
N GLY A 354 -2.81 -1.63 2.87
CA GLY A 354 -1.76 -2.28 3.65
C GLY A 354 -1.15 -3.50 2.96
N ARG A 355 -0.05 -4.02 3.51
CA ARG A 355 0.65 -5.19 2.97
C ARG A 355 -0.22 -6.45 2.87
N ALA A 356 -0.16 -7.13 1.73
CA ALA A 356 -0.90 -8.37 1.48
C ALA A 356 0.02 -9.59 1.48
N TYR A 357 -0.23 -10.55 2.37
CA TYR A 357 0.62 -11.71 2.55
C TYR A 357 -0.10 -13.00 2.16
N PHE A 358 0.28 -13.60 1.03
CA PHE A 358 -0.23 -14.88 0.51
C PHE A 358 0.85 -15.97 0.42
N ARG A 359 2.04 -15.71 0.96
CA ARG A 359 3.21 -16.59 0.86
C ARG A 359 2.92 -18.00 1.38
N GLY A 360 3.45 -19.02 0.67
CA GLY A 360 3.43 -20.41 1.10
C GLY A 360 2.05 -21.07 1.01
N SER A 361 1.09 -20.45 0.33
CA SER A 361 -0.28 -20.94 0.26
C SER A 361 -0.51 -21.93 -0.88
N THR A 362 -1.49 -22.81 -0.73
CA THR A 362 -1.83 -23.85 -1.72
C THR A 362 -3.26 -23.68 -2.20
N TYR A 363 -3.45 -23.50 -3.50
CA TYR A 363 -4.73 -23.34 -4.17
C TYR A 363 -5.03 -24.57 -5.04
N LYS A 364 -5.85 -25.48 -4.53
CA LYS A 364 -6.17 -26.76 -5.20
C LYS A 364 -7.34 -26.68 -6.19
N ALA A 365 -8.05 -25.57 -6.25
CA ALA A 365 -9.07 -25.31 -7.26
C ALA A 365 -8.64 -24.12 -8.13
N GLY A 366 -9.21 -22.97 -8.01
CA GLY A 366 -8.80 -21.76 -8.70
C GLY A 366 -8.57 -20.63 -7.73
N ALA A 367 -7.63 -19.73 -8.04
CA ALA A 367 -7.40 -18.49 -7.31
C ALA A 367 -7.52 -17.31 -8.28
N ASP A 368 -8.43 -16.41 -8.01
CA ASP A 368 -8.71 -15.27 -8.88
C ASP A 368 -8.37 -13.96 -8.15
N PHE A 369 -7.32 -13.26 -8.60
CA PHE A 369 -6.85 -11.97 -8.09
C PHE A 369 -6.93 -10.87 -9.17
N LYS A 370 -7.68 -11.13 -10.25
CA LYS A 370 -7.82 -10.21 -11.38
C LYS A 370 -8.25 -8.82 -10.93
N GLY A 371 -7.69 -7.78 -11.55
CA GLY A 371 -8.13 -6.40 -11.37
C GLY A 371 -7.79 -5.80 -10.01
N SER A 372 -7.03 -6.49 -9.17
CA SER A 372 -6.75 -6.04 -7.80
C SER A 372 -5.65 -4.99 -7.73
N ILE A 373 -5.73 -4.10 -6.73
CA ILE A 373 -4.79 -3.01 -6.49
C ILE A 373 -4.03 -3.26 -5.19
N TYR A 374 -2.70 -3.30 -5.28
CA TYR A 374 -1.79 -3.45 -4.14
C TYR A 374 -0.97 -2.17 -4.01
N GLN A 375 -1.29 -1.36 -2.98
CA GLN A 375 -0.63 -0.07 -2.76
C GLN A 375 0.70 -0.22 -2.04
N GLU A 376 0.77 -1.13 -1.05
CA GLU A 376 2.03 -1.55 -0.43
C GLU A 376 2.50 -2.91 -1.01
N GLY A 377 3.51 -3.52 -0.37
CA GLY A 377 4.09 -4.77 -0.83
C GLY A 377 3.14 -5.97 -0.80
N ALA A 378 3.13 -6.76 -1.87
CA ALA A 378 2.36 -7.98 -2.00
C ALA A 378 3.26 -9.22 -2.11
N ASN A 379 3.03 -10.23 -1.27
CA ASN A 379 3.87 -11.43 -1.22
C ASN A 379 3.08 -12.70 -1.51
N PHE A 380 3.33 -13.31 -2.67
CA PHE A 380 2.74 -14.56 -3.15
C PHE A 380 3.78 -15.68 -3.26
N SER A 381 5.01 -15.46 -2.75
CA SER A 381 6.14 -16.38 -2.96
C SER A 381 5.94 -17.76 -2.35
N GLY A 382 6.56 -18.77 -2.95
CA GLY A 382 6.55 -20.15 -2.46
C GLY A 382 5.17 -20.81 -2.44
N SER A 383 4.23 -20.31 -3.23
CA SER A 383 2.85 -20.79 -3.28
C SER A 383 2.61 -21.77 -4.43
N VAL A 384 1.58 -22.58 -4.30
CA VAL A 384 1.20 -23.59 -5.31
C VAL A 384 -0.20 -23.31 -5.82
N TYR A 385 -0.32 -23.13 -7.14
CA TYR A 385 -1.58 -22.79 -7.81
C TYR A 385 -1.91 -23.84 -8.88
N GLN A 386 -3.10 -24.41 -8.81
CA GLN A 386 -3.62 -25.21 -9.92
C GLN A 386 -4.05 -24.28 -11.07
N TRP A 387 -4.76 -23.21 -10.77
CA TRP A 387 -5.11 -22.14 -11.69
C TRP A 387 -5.04 -20.80 -10.96
N ALA A 388 -4.38 -19.81 -11.54
CA ALA A 388 -4.20 -18.50 -10.96
C ALA A 388 -4.42 -17.39 -11.99
N ASN A 389 -5.24 -16.41 -11.64
CA ASN A 389 -5.47 -15.24 -12.45
C ASN A 389 -5.08 -13.97 -11.67
N PHE A 390 -4.05 -13.29 -12.15
CA PHE A 390 -3.57 -12.01 -11.65
C PHE A 390 -3.69 -10.90 -12.71
N SER A 391 -4.42 -11.15 -13.81
CA SER A 391 -4.49 -10.24 -14.95
C SER A 391 -5.10 -8.90 -14.60
N GLY A 392 -4.61 -7.83 -15.23
CA GLY A 392 -5.13 -6.48 -15.05
C GLY A 392 -4.89 -5.89 -13.66
N SER A 393 -4.02 -6.49 -12.84
CA SER A 393 -3.73 -6.03 -11.48
C SER A 393 -2.66 -4.95 -11.45
N THR A 394 -2.69 -4.09 -10.43
CA THR A 394 -1.74 -3.00 -10.24
C THR A 394 -0.98 -3.17 -8.93
N TYR A 395 0.35 -3.23 -9.01
CA TYR A 395 1.25 -3.31 -7.87
C TYR A 395 2.08 -2.02 -7.80
N GLN A 396 1.73 -1.16 -6.84
CA GLN A 396 2.33 0.19 -6.73
C GLN A 396 3.70 0.18 -6.04
N GLU A 397 4.02 -0.91 -5.32
CA GLU A 397 5.34 -1.18 -4.75
C GLU A 397 5.86 -2.54 -5.24
N TRP A 398 6.51 -3.32 -4.36
CA TRP A 398 7.07 -4.62 -4.72
C TRP A 398 6.03 -5.75 -4.72
N ALA A 399 6.10 -6.60 -5.73
CA ALA A 399 5.30 -7.81 -5.85
C ALA A 399 6.23 -9.04 -5.93
N ASN A 400 6.09 -9.97 -4.99
CA ASN A 400 6.94 -11.15 -4.92
C ASN A 400 6.15 -12.43 -5.23
N PHE A 401 6.45 -13.06 -6.35
CA PHE A 401 5.88 -14.33 -6.81
C PHE A 401 6.93 -15.44 -6.86
N SER A 402 8.16 -15.20 -6.35
CA SER A 402 9.31 -16.09 -6.49
C SER A 402 9.09 -17.47 -5.88
N GLY A 403 9.72 -18.47 -6.46
CA GLY A 403 9.71 -19.84 -5.96
C GLY A 403 8.33 -20.51 -5.96
N SER A 404 7.38 -20.00 -6.71
CA SER A 404 6.01 -20.51 -6.78
C SER A 404 5.83 -21.52 -7.92
N THR A 405 4.84 -22.39 -7.76
CA THR A 405 4.48 -23.38 -8.78
C THR A 405 3.08 -23.12 -9.31
N TYR A 406 2.96 -22.96 -10.62
CA TYR A 406 1.70 -22.70 -11.31
C TYR A 406 1.42 -23.81 -12.33
N GLN A 407 0.23 -24.43 -12.26
CA GLN A 407 -0.20 -25.25 -13.38
C GLN A 407 -0.65 -24.35 -14.54
N TRP A 408 -1.50 -23.34 -14.26
CA TRP A 408 -1.93 -22.29 -15.19
C TRP A 408 -1.79 -20.94 -14.50
N ALA A 409 -1.24 -19.95 -15.20
CA ALA A 409 -1.06 -18.62 -14.65
C ALA A 409 -1.34 -17.53 -15.69
N ASP A 410 -2.17 -16.56 -15.34
CA ASP A 410 -2.44 -15.37 -16.12
C ASP A 410 -2.02 -14.11 -15.33
N PHE A 411 -0.97 -13.43 -15.81
CA PHE A 411 -0.45 -12.17 -15.32
C PHE A 411 -0.60 -11.04 -16.34
N SER A 412 -1.38 -11.28 -17.42
CA SER A 412 -1.47 -10.38 -18.57
C SER A 412 -2.06 -9.02 -18.19
N GLY A 413 -1.63 -7.97 -18.90
CA GLY A 413 -2.16 -6.63 -18.75
C GLY A 413 -1.93 -5.98 -17.38
N SER A 414 -1.02 -6.51 -16.57
CA SER A 414 -0.77 -6.01 -15.21
C SER A 414 0.32 -4.94 -15.18
N VAL A 415 0.27 -4.10 -14.16
CA VAL A 415 1.25 -3.03 -13.93
C VAL A 415 2.02 -3.29 -12.64
N TYR A 416 3.34 -3.40 -12.74
CA TYR A 416 4.24 -3.64 -11.63
C TYR A 416 5.20 -2.47 -11.46
N GLN A 417 5.32 -1.93 -10.24
CA GLN A 417 6.41 -1.04 -9.93
C GLN A 417 7.71 -1.83 -9.88
N TRP A 418 7.76 -2.92 -9.11
CA TRP A 418 8.86 -3.88 -9.08
C TRP A 418 8.30 -5.31 -8.92
N ALA A 419 8.82 -6.28 -9.67
CA ALA A 419 8.29 -7.64 -9.68
C ALA A 419 9.38 -8.70 -9.60
N ASN A 420 9.18 -9.69 -8.73
CA ASN A 420 10.04 -10.86 -8.61
C ASN A 420 9.27 -12.16 -8.89
N PHE A 421 9.59 -12.82 -10.00
CA PHE A 421 9.07 -14.11 -10.41
C PHE A 421 10.16 -15.20 -10.40
N SER A 422 11.37 -14.90 -9.88
CA SER A 422 12.54 -15.76 -9.98
C SER A 422 12.33 -17.14 -9.36
N GLY A 423 12.94 -18.15 -9.95
CA GLY A 423 12.91 -19.52 -9.46
C GLY A 423 11.54 -20.19 -9.49
N SER A 424 10.59 -19.66 -10.24
CA SER A 424 9.23 -20.18 -10.32
C SER A 424 9.08 -21.26 -11.40
N THR A 425 8.11 -22.15 -11.21
CA THR A 425 7.81 -23.24 -12.17
C THR A 425 6.41 -23.07 -12.74
N TYR A 426 6.31 -23.03 -14.07
CA TYR A 426 5.07 -22.92 -14.83
C TYR A 426 4.86 -24.21 -15.63
N GLN A 427 3.91 -25.05 -15.20
CA GLN A 427 3.75 -26.41 -15.72
C GLN A 427 3.06 -26.45 -17.08
N GLU A 428 2.01 -25.63 -17.28
CA GLU A 428 1.25 -25.60 -18.54
C GLU A 428 1.40 -24.25 -19.25
N TRP A 429 0.51 -23.30 -18.99
CA TRP A 429 0.51 -21.99 -19.62
C TRP A 429 0.87 -20.90 -18.61
N ALA A 430 1.71 -19.96 -19.05
CA ALA A 430 1.98 -18.71 -18.32
C ALA A 430 1.83 -17.52 -19.27
N ASP A 431 0.90 -16.61 -18.97
CA ASP A 431 0.67 -15.40 -19.75
C ASP A 431 1.10 -14.15 -18.97
N PHE A 432 2.08 -13.43 -19.50
CA PHE A 432 2.58 -12.16 -19.01
C PHE A 432 2.39 -11.04 -20.05
N SER A 433 1.62 -11.31 -21.14
CA SER A 433 1.51 -10.40 -22.28
C SER A 433 0.88 -9.06 -21.92
N GLY A 434 1.33 -8.02 -22.59
CA GLY A 434 0.77 -6.67 -22.42
C GLY A 434 1.02 -6.05 -21.05
N SER A 435 1.91 -6.62 -20.25
CA SER A 435 2.22 -6.11 -18.90
C SER A 435 3.28 -5.01 -18.93
N THR A 436 3.21 -4.11 -17.94
CA THR A 436 4.17 -3.02 -17.78
C THR A 436 4.95 -3.17 -16.50
N TYR A 437 6.28 -3.20 -16.59
CA TYR A 437 7.21 -3.24 -15.47
C TYR A 437 7.94 -1.90 -15.40
N LYS A 438 7.60 -1.10 -14.39
CA LYS A 438 8.09 0.29 -14.26
C LYS A 438 9.50 0.40 -13.68
N ALA A 439 9.87 -0.55 -12.78
CA ALA A 439 11.22 -0.68 -12.27
C ALA A 439 11.77 -2.08 -12.61
N GLY A 440 12.43 -2.78 -11.71
CA GLY A 440 13.03 -4.08 -12.01
C GLY A 440 12.05 -5.23 -12.21
N ALA A 441 12.33 -6.10 -13.17
CA ALA A 441 11.62 -7.35 -13.40
C ALA A 441 12.58 -8.54 -13.30
N ASP A 442 12.49 -9.32 -12.23
CA ASP A 442 13.34 -10.50 -11.99
C ASP A 442 12.58 -11.78 -12.31
N LEU A 443 12.94 -12.44 -13.42
CA LEU A 443 12.39 -13.72 -13.87
C LEU A 443 13.46 -14.81 -13.96
N ARG A 444 14.62 -14.59 -13.31
CA ARG A 444 15.79 -15.48 -13.37
C ARG A 444 15.49 -16.89 -12.87
N GLY A 445 16.16 -17.87 -13.50
CA GLY A 445 16.16 -19.25 -13.04
C GLY A 445 14.79 -19.91 -13.02
N SER A 446 13.84 -19.39 -13.78
CA SER A 446 12.48 -19.93 -13.84
C SER A 446 12.36 -21.06 -14.86
N THR A 447 11.46 -22.01 -14.62
CA THR A 447 11.22 -23.16 -15.50
C THR A 447 9.81 -23.09 -16.08
N TYR A 448 9.72 -22.98 -17.39
CA TYR A 448 8.49 -23.00 -18.17
C TYR A 448 8.36 -24.34 -18.89
N GLN A 449 7.61 -25.27 -18.29
CA GLN A 449 7.35 -26.59 -18.88
C GLN A 449 6.32 -26.50 -20.00
N GLY A 450 5.36 -25.59 -19.88
CA GLY A 450 4.37 -25.24 -20.90
C GLY A 450 4.78 -24.04 -21.75
N ARG A 451 3.82 -23.48 -22.49
CA ARG A 451 4.05 -22.25 -23.28
C ARG A 451 4.09 -21.04 -22.37
N ALA A 452 5.01 -20.11 -22.67
CA ALA A 452 5.09 -18.81 -21.99
C ALA A 452 4.90 -17.66 -22.98
N ASN A 453 4.09 -16.69 -22.61
CA ASN A 453 3.74 -15.54 -23.45
C ASN A 453 4.10 -14.23 -22.74
N PHE A 454 5.07 -13.49 -23.29
CA PHE A 454 5.51 -12.17 -22.86
C PHE A 454 5.27 -11.12 -23.94
N ARG A 455 4.46 -11.44 -24.95
CA ARG A 455 4.22 -10.57 -26.11
C ARG A 455 3.74 -9.18 -25.71
N GLY A 456 4.33 -8.14 -26.32
CA GLY A 456 3.85 -6.76 -26.20
C GLY A 456 4.02 -6.17 -24.81
N SER A 457 4.90 -6.74 -23.98
CA SER A 457 5.18 -6.22 -22.65
C SER A 457 6.23 -5.10 -22.69
N THR A 458 6.15 -4.18 -21.75
CA THR A 458 7.05 -3.03 -21.61
C THR A 458 7.83 -3.11 -20.31
N TYR A 459 9.17 -3.10 -20.42
CA TYR A 459 10.11 -3.08 -19.31
C TYR A 459 10.84 -1.73 -19.33
N GLN A 460 10.51 -0.86 -18.35
CA GLN A 460 11.02 0.51 -18.33
C GLN A 460 12.42 0.60 -17.73
N GLU A 461 12.77 -0.32 -16.82
CA GLU A 461 14.12 -0.47 -16.27
C GLU A 461 14.66 -1.87 -16.60
N TRP A 462 15.56 -2.41 -15.76
CA TRP A 462 16.20 -3.70 -16.02
C TRP A 462 15.20 -4.88 -16.01
N ALA A 463 15.39 -5.81 -16.92
CA ALA A 463 14.63 -7.05 -17.01
C ALA A 463 15.58 -8.24 -17.09
N ASP A 464 15.48 -9.17 -16.14
CA ASP A 464 16.39 -10.33 -16.08
C ASP A 464 15.62 -11.64 -16.22
N PHE A 465 15.87 -12.33 -17.35
CA PHE A 465 15.33 -13.64 -17.69
C PHE A 465 16.43 -14.72 -17.70
N SER A 466 17.62 -14.40 -17.22
CA SER A 466 18.79 -15.26 -17.33
C SER A 466 18.64 -16.60 -16.60
N GLY A 467 19.33 -17.61 -17.09
CA GLY A 467 19.35 -18.94 -16.49
C GLY A 467 18.01 -19.67 -16.50
N SER A 468 17.05 -19.21 -17.30
CA SER A 468 15.70 -19.80 -17.37
C SER A 468 15.61 -20.91 -18.41
N THR A 469 14.67 -21.84 -18.20
CA THR A 469 14.45 -22.97 -19.09
C THR A 469 13.05 -22.95 -19.67
N TYR A 470 12.93 -22.93 -21.00
CA TYR A 470 11.66 -22.92 -21.73
C TYR A 470 11.55 -24.24 -22.52
N GLN A 471 10.82 -25.20 -21.94
CA GLN A 471 10.68 -26.56 -22.51
C GLN A 471 9.67 -26.64 -23.66
N LYS A 472 8.87 -25.59 -23.89
CA LYS A 472 8.03 -25.40 -25.07
C LYS A 472 8.27 -24.01 -25.66
N GLY A 473 7.41 -23.57 -26.56
CA GLY A 473 7.55 -22.26 -27.20
C GLY A 473 7.38 -21.07 -26.22
N VAL A 474 8.25 -20.08 -26.34
CA VAL A 474 8.14 -18.80 -25.63
C VAL A 474 8.02 -17.65 -26.63
N ASN A 475 7.12 -16.72 -26.33
CA ASN A 475 6.82 -15.56 -27.17
C ASN A 475 7.16 -14.25 -26.47
N PHE A 476 8.21 -13.55 -26.92
CA PHE A 476 8.60 -12.20 -26.53
C PHE A 476 8.31 -11.15 -27.62
N ARG A 477 7.60 -11.55 -28.65
CA ARG A 477 7.36 -10.71 -29.84
C ARG A 477 6.80 -9.33 -29.49
N GLY A 478 7.37 -8.26 -30.09
CA GLY A 478 6.87 -6.91 -29.99
C GLY A 478 7.02 -6.28 -28.61
N SER A 479 7.87 -6.82 -27.76
CA SER A 479 8.15 -6.27 -26.44
C SER A 479 9.17 -5.15 -26.51
N THR A 480 9.11 -4.24 -25.53
CA THR A 480 9.99 -3.09 -25.43
C THR A 480 10.79 -3.13 -24.14
N TYR A 481 12.12 -3.04 -24.27
CA TYR A 481 13.07 -2.99 -23.15
C TYR A 481 13.80 -1.64 -23.21
N GLN A 482 13.47 -0.77 -22.25
CA GLN A 482 14.02 0.59 -22.26
C GLN A 482 15.41 0.67 -21.66
N GLU A 483 15.74 -0.21 -20.71
CA GLU A 483 17.09 -0.38 -20.17
C GLU A 483 17.65 -1.77 -20.50
N TRP A 484 18.49 -2.28 -19.62
CA TRP A 484 19.22 -3.54 -19.80
C TRP A 484 18.28 -4.74 -19.73
N ALA A 485 18.32 -5.58 -20.76
CA ALA A 485 17.58 -6.84 -20.82
C ALA A 485 18.54 -8.04 -20.87
N ASN A 486 18.45 -8.92 -19.90
CA ASN A 486 19.32 -10.08 -19.76
C ASN A 486 18.58 -11.40 -20.00
N PHE A 487 18.94 -12.11 -21.06
CA PHE A 487 18.43 -13.43 -21.44
C PHE A 487 19.53 -14.50 -21.44
N SER A 488 20.70 -14.18 -20.89
CA SER A 488 21.90 -15.02 -20.97
C SER A 488 21.76 -16.36 -20.24
N GLY A 489 22.49 -17.36 -20.72
CA GLY A 489 22.56 -18.68 -20.08
C GLY A 489 21.24 -19.45 -20.04
N SER A 490 20.26 -19.06 -20.84
CA SER A 490 18.93 -19.68 -20.87
C SER A 490 18.83 -20.79 -21.93
N VAL A 491 17.90 -21.71 -21.71
CA VAL A 491 17.62 -22.82 -22.65
C VAL A 491 16.22 -22.65 -23.23
N TYR A 492 16.15 -22.59 -24.57
CA TYR A 492 14.91 -22.40 -25.32
C TYR A 492 14.68 -23.59 -26.26
N GLN A 493 13.51 -24.25 -26.17
CA GLN A 493 13.12 -25.17 -27.21
C GLN A 493 12.81 -24.40 -28.50
N TRP A 494 11.89 -23.41 -28.41
CA TRP A 494 11.59 -22.45 -29.47
C TRP A 494 11.33 -21.07 -28.87
N ALA A 495 11.87 -20.00 -29.49
CA ALA A 495 11.73 -18.65 -28.98
C ALA A 495 11.44 -17.64 -30.09
N ASP A 496 10.45 -16.74 -29.84
CA ASP A 496 10.14 -15.64 -30.73
C ASP A 496 10.37 -14.28 -30.04
N PHE A 497 11.43 -13.58 -30.45
CA PHE A 497 11.80 -12.23 -30.03
C PHE A 497 11.54 -11.19 -31.15
N SER A 498 10.81 -11.56 -32.20
CA SER A 498 10.65 -10.72 -33.39
C SER A 498 9.95 -9.40 -33.11
N GLY A 499 10.38 -8.35 -33.79
CA GLY A 499 9.79 -7.01 -33.69
C GLY A 499 9.94 -6.35 -32.31
N SER A 500 10.89 -6.81 -31.50
CA SER A 500 11.15 -6.23 -30.17
C SER A 500 12.17 -5.07 -30.26
N ILE A 501 12.08 -4.16 -29.30
CA ILE A 501 12.94 -2.97 -29.21
C ILE A 501 13.76 -3.05 -27.93
N TYR A 502 15.10 -2.94 -28.08
CA TYR A 502 16.06 -2.89 -26.98
C TYR A 502 16.83 -1.58 -27.04
N GLN A 503 16.45 -0.63 -26.17
CA GLN A 503 16.92 0.76 -26.24
C GLN A 503 18.28 0.99 -25.60
N GLU A 504 18.72 0.09 -24.71
CA GLU A 504 20.08 0.08 -24.19
C GLU A 504 20.79 -1.20 -24.59
N GLY A 505 20.92 -2.17 -23.69
CA GLY A 505 21.61 -3.41 -23.91
C GLY A 505 20.73 -4.63 -23.85
N ALA A 506 20.98 -5.58 -24.77
CA ALA A 506 20.35 -6.89 -24.75
C ALA A 506 21.39 -7.98 -24.71
N ASN A 507 21.37 -8.81 -23.68
CA ASN A 507 22.33 -9.91 -23.50
C ASN A 507 21.65 -11.25 -23.68
N PHE A 508 21.98 -11.96 -24.77
CA PHE A 508 21.53 -13.31 -25.08
C PHE A 508 22.70 -14.34 -25.05
N SER A 509 23.85 -13.94 -24.49
CA SER A 509 25.05 -14.74 -24.53
C SER A 509 24.94 -16.06 -23.78
N GLY A 510 25.65 -17.08 -24.27
CA GLY A 510 25.72 -18.40 -23.64
C GLY A 510 24.39 -19.17 -23.60
N SER A 511 23.42 -18.78 -24.41
CA SER A 511 22.10 -19.42 -24.46
C SER A 511 22.05 -20.56 -25.48
N ILE A 512 21.12 -21.50 -25.24
CA ILE A 512 20.93 -22.68 -26.12
C ILE A 512 19.54 -22.61 -26.74
N TYR A 513 19.46 -22.65 -28.09
CA TYR A 513 18.21 -22.67 -28.87
C TYR A 513 18.09 -24.00 -29.59
N GLN A 514 17.21 -24.88 -29.09
CA GLN A 514 17.16 -26.29 -29.53
C GLN A 514 16.46 -26.46 -30.89
N GLU A 515 15.26 -25.91 -31.09
CA GLU A 515 14.51 -26.08 -32.34
C GLU A 515 14.59 -24.84 -33.25
N GLY A 516 14.32 -23.63 -32.69
CA GLY A 516 14.41 -22.44 -33.48
C GLY A 516 14.33 -21.15 -32.66
N ALA A 517 14.92 -20.08 -33.22
CA ALA A 517 14.86 -18.76 -32.60
C ALA A 517 14.57 -17.69 -33.66
N ASN A 518 13.62 -16.83 -33.39
CA ASN A 518 13.22 -15.74 -34.29
C ASN A 518 13.51 -14.39 -33.66
N PHE A 519 14.45 -13.66 -34.20
CA PHE A 519 14.82 -12.28 -33.83
C PHE A 519 14.51 -11.27 -34.95
N ARG A 520 13.71 -11.68 -35.94
CA ARG A 520 13.42 -10.88 -37.13
C ARG A 520 12.88 -9.51 -36.80
N GLY A 521 13.37 -8.46 -37.48
CA GLY A 521 12.80 -7.12 -37.46
C GLY A 521 12.95 -6.41 -36.11
N SER A 522 13.86 -6.85 -35.25
CA SER A 522 14.10 -6.23 -33.96
C SER A 522 15.10 -5.08 -34.04
N VAL A 523 15.03 -4.15 -33.12
CA VAL A 523 15.92 -2.99 -33.01
C VAL A 523 16.75 -3.09 -31.75
N TYR A 524 18.08 -2.99 -31.89
CA TYR A 524 19.03 -3.11 -30.78
C TYR A 524 19.97 -1.90 -30.74
N GLN A 525 20.07 -1.24 -29.58
CA GLN A 525 21.15 -0.29 -29.34
C GLN A 525 22.47 -1.02 -29.16
N TRP A 526 22.51 -2.05 -28.31
CA TRP A 526 23.64 -2.94 -28.13
C TRP A 526 23.13 -4.38 -27.97
N ALA A 527 23.77 -5.33 -28.64
CA ALA A 527 23.33 -6.71 -28.61
C ALA A 527 24.49 -7.69 -28.44
N ASN A 528 24.36 -8.61 -27.51
CA ASN A 528 25.32 -9.68 -27.26
C ASN A 528 24.67 -11.05 -27.41
N PHE A 529 25.01 -11.76 -28.46
CA PHE A 529 24.60 -13.14 -28.76
C PHE A 529 25.80 -14.14 -28.67
N SER A 530 26.95 -13.68 -28.13
CA SER A 530 28.18 -14.45 -28.14
C SER A 530 28.10 -15.74 -27.33
N GLY A 531 28.83 -16.74 -27.76
CA GLY A 531 28.94 -18.04 -27.06
C GLY A 531 27.65 -18.85 -27.04
N SER A 532 26.66 -18.51 -27.86
CA SER A 532 25.37 -19.18 -27.91
C SER A 532 25.36 -20.37 -28.88
N THR A 533 24.49 -21.35 -28.61
CA THR A 533 24.32 -22.53 -29.45
C THR A 533 22.93 -22.56 -30.07
N TYR A 534 22.87 -22.54 -31.39
CA TYR A 534 21.67 -22.64 -32.21
C TYR A 534 21.61 -24.01 -32.89
N GLN A 535 20.88 -24.94 -32.29
CA GLN A 535 20.74 -26.29 -32.83
C GLN A 535 19.76 -26.30 -34.03
N GLY A 536 18.68 -25.54 -33.91
CA GLY A 536 17.70 -25.36 -34.99
C GLY A 536 17.97 -24.12 -35.85
N ARG A 537 16.95 -23.68 -36.59
CA ARG A 537 17.02 -22.47 -37.42
C ARG A 537 17.02 -21.23 -36.58
N VAL A 538 17.91 -20.26 -36.88
CA VAL A 538 17.85 -18.93 -36.27
C VAL A 538 17.63 -17.85 -37.33
N ASN A 539 16.74 -16.91 -37.04
CA ASN A 539 16.34 -15.86 -37.96
C ASN A 539 16.57 -14.49 -37.35
N PHE A 540 17.59 -13.76 -37.81
CA PHE A 540 17.89 -12.38 -37.51
C PHE A 540 17.48 -11.41 -38.63
N ARG A 541 16.81 -11.90 -39.68
CA ARG A 541 16.47 -11.12 -40.88
C ARG A 541 15.83 -9.80 -40.55
N GLY A 542 16.26 -8.74 -41.24
CA GLY A 542 15.61 -7.43 -41.18
C GLY A 542 15.80 -6.69 -39.88
N SER A 543 16.73 -7.11 -39.02
CA SER A 543 16.99 -6.42 -37.74
C SER A 543 17.94 -5.23 -37.91
N THR A 544 17.80 -4.26 -37.01
CA THR A 544 18.62 -3.05 -36.99
C THR A 544 19.47 -3.00 -35.73
N TYR A 545 20.79 -2.96 -35.90
CA TYR A 545 21.77 -2.87 -34.82
C TYR A 545 22.41 -1.48 -34.85
N GLN A 546 21.91 -0.59 -33.99
CA GLN A 546 22.38 0.80 -33.91
C GLN A 546 23.76 0.91 -33.21
N GLY A 547 24.01 0.04 -32.24
CA GLY A 547 25.28 -0.08 -31.52
C GLY A 547 26.07 -1.31 -31.94
N ARG A 548 26.94 -1.78 -31.04
CA ARG A 548 27.75 -2.97 -31.24
C ARG A 548 26.89 -4.23 -31.25
N ALA A 549 27.06 -5.08 -32.26
CA ALA A 549 26.43 -6.40 -32.35
C ALA A 549 27.48 -7.50 -32.23
N ASN A 550 27.36 -8.37 -31.22
CA ASN A 550 28.33 -9.42 -30.95
C ASN A 550 27.68 -10.81 -31.10
N PHE A 551 28.09 -11.55 -32.12
CA PHE A 551 27.69 -12.95 -32.41
C PHE A 551 28.87 -13.90 -32.27
N SER A 552 30.03 -13.44 -31.77
CA SER A 552 31.28 -14.19 -31.79
C SER A 552 31.22 -15.44 -30.89
N GLY A 553 32.04 -16.43 -31.25
CA GLY A 553 32.20 -17.65 -30.48
C GLY A 553 30.96 -18.55 -30.41
N SER A 554 29.98 -18.34 -31.29
CA SER A 554 28.69 -19.05 -31.29
C SER A 554 28.72 -20.28 -32.23
N THR A 555 27.87 -21.25 -31.94
CA THR A 555 27.70 -22.46 -32.76
C THR A 555 26.34 -22.48 -33.43
N TYR A 556 26.32 -22.52 -34.76
CA TYR A 556 25.11 -22.57 -35.58
C TYR A 556 25.02 -23.94 -36.28
N GLN A 557 24.29 -24.89 -35.67
CA GLN A 557 24.08 -26.22 -36.25
C GLN A 557 23.01 -26.16 -37.36
N GLY A 558 21.96 -25.38 -37.14
CA GLY A 558 20.90 -25.13 -38.14
C GLY A 558 21.24 -23.96 -39.08
N ARG A 559 20.27 -23.59 -39.92
CA ARG A 559 20.39 -22.42 -40.82
C ARG A 559 20.38 -21.11 -40.01
N ALA A 560 21.33 -20.22 -40.29
CA ALA A 560 21.39 -18.88 -39.70
C ALA A 560 21.09 -17.82 -40.76
N ASN A 561 20.03 -17.04 -40.54
CA ASN A 561 19.60 -16.02 -41.50
C ASN A 561 19.79 -14.63 -40.91
N PHE A 562 20.77 -13.90 -41.42
CA PHE A 562 21.06 -12.50 -41.09
C PHE A 562 20.65 -11.54 -42.25
N SER A 563 19.97 -12.02 -43.30
CA SER A 563 19.69 -11.26 -44.51
C SER A 563 18.89 -10.00 -44.23
N GLY A 564 19.12 -8.97 -45.04
CA GLY A 564 18.39 -7.71 -44.92
C GLY A 564 18.52 -7.05 -43.57
N SER A 565 19.62 -7.19 -42.84
CA SER A 565 19.86 -6.53 -41.55
C SER A 565 20.78 -5.32 -41.72
N THR A 566 20.67 -4.35 -40.83
CA THR A 566 21.50 -3.14 -40.86
C THR A 566 22.36 -3.04 -39.60
N TYR A 567 23.67 -2.96 -39.78
CA TYR A 567 24.67 -2.83 -38.72
C TYR A 567 25.33 -1.46 -38.77
N GLN A 568 24.93 -0.54 -37.90
CA GLN A 568 25.48 0.81 -37.86
C GLN A 568 26.92 0.84 -37.31
N ARG A 569 27.16 0.09 -36.24
CA ARG A 569 28.45 0.00 -35.57
C ARG A 569 29.11 -1.33 -35.88
N ARG A 570 30.24 -1.62 -35.22
CA ARG A 570 31.03 -2.87 -35.41
C ARG A 570 30.16 -4.10 -35.15
N ALA A 571 30.21 -5.05 -36.07
CA ALA A 571 29.58 -6.34 -35.93
C ALA A 571 30.64 -7.46 -35.83
N TYR A 572 30.48 -8.36 -34.88
CA TYR A 572 31.46 -9.43 -34.62
C TYR A 572 30.78 -10.78 -34.82
N PHE A 573 31.25 -11.54 -35.81
CA PHE A 573 30.83 -12.92 -36.12
C PHE A 573 31.97 -13.91 -35.92
N GLY A 574 33.17 -13.39 -35.59
CA GLY A 574 34.41 -14.15 -35.53
C GLY A 574 34.41 -15.25 -34.47
N GLY A 575 35.28 -16.27 -34.69
CA GLY A 575 35.41 -17.39 -33.77
C GLY A 575 34.22 -18.32 -33.69
N SER A 576 33.26 -18.20 -34.61
CA SER A 576 32.00 -18.97 -34.62
C SER A 576 32.08 -20.18 -35.54
N THR A 577 31.33 -21.24 -35.20
CA THR A 577 31.21 -22.45 -36.03
C THR A 577 29.82 -22.49 -36.69
N TYR A 578 29.83 -22.52 -38.03
CA TYR A 578 28.62 -22.57 -38.84
C TYR A 578 28.51 -23.92 -39.53
N GLN A 579 27.66 -24.80 -38.99
CA GLN A 579 27.40 -26.13 -39.58
C GLN A 579 26.25 -26.08 -40.58
N GLY A 580 25.32 -25.16 -40.42
CA GLY A 580 24.23 -24.91 -41.35
C GLY A 580 24.55 -23.80 -42.38
N GLN A 581 23.63 -23.57 -43.29
CA GLN A 581 23.70 -22.45 -44.24
C GLN A 581 23.60 -21.10 -43.52
N VAL A 582 24.48 -20.17 -43.92
CA VAL A 582 24.46 -18.79 -43.39
C VAL A 582 24.13 -17.80 -44.51
N ASN A 583 23.18 -16.91 -44.27
CA ASN A 583 22.76 -15.92 -45.24
C ASN A 583 22.88 -14.50 -44.70
N PHE A 584 23.68 -13.64 -45.37
CA PHE A 584 23.85 -12.22 -45.11
C PHE A 584 23.31 -11.33 -46.25
N SER A 585 22.72 -11.92 -47.32
CA SER A 585 22.30 -11.19 -48.51
C SER A 585 21.40 -9.99 -48.20
N GLY A 586 21.53 -8.91 -48.94
CA GLY A 586 20.74 -7.71 -48.73
C GLY A 586 21.00 -6.98 -47.40
N SER A 587 22.09 -7.30 -46.69
CA SER A 587 22.45 -6.62 -45.43
C SER A 587 23.34 -5.42 -45.68
N ILE A 588 23.34 -4.50 -44.73
CA ILE A 588 24.20 -3.31 -44.75
C ILE A 588 25.11 -3.30 -43.53
N PHE A 589 26.42 -3.35 -43.77
CA PHE A 589 27.48 -3.24 -42.76
C PHE A 589 28.11 -1.84 -42.85
N TYR A 590 27.58 -0.85 -42.15
CA TYR A 590 28.05 0.56 -42.25
C TYR A 590 29.47 0.74 -41.70
N SER A 591 29.79 0.01 -40.62
CA SER A 591 31.14 0.08 -39.98
C SER A 591 31.89 -1.23 -40.17
N LYS A 592 33.18 -1.27 -39.75
CA LYS A 592 34.05 -2.42 -39.79
C LYS A 592 33.40 -3.67 -39.17
N THR A 593 33.44 -4.78 -39.90
CA THR A 593 32.84 -6.07 -39.48
C THR A 593 33.92 -7.16 -39.42
N TYR A 594 33.78 -8.08 -38.49
CA TYR A 594 34.71 -9.18 -38.23
C TYR A 594 34.00 -10.50 -38.43
N PHE A 595 34.24 -11.15 -39.60
CA PHE A 595 33.68 -12.47 -39.89
C PHE A 595 34.65 -13.60 -39.52
N GLY A 596 35.94 -13.32 -39.48
CA GLY A 596 37.02 -14.31 -39.30
C GLY A 596 37.41 -14.46 -37.83
N LYS A 597 38.28 -13.57 -37.36
CA LYS A 597 38.79 -13.59 -35.99
C LYS A 597 38.01 -12.63 -35.09
N ASP A 598 37.65 -13.11 -33.93
CA ASP A 598 37.24 -12.23 -32.84
C ASP A 598 38.47 -11.51 -32.26
N GLY A 599 38.40 -10.24 -32.00
CA GLY A 599 39.48 -9.48 -31.37
C GLY A 599 39.89 -9.99 -29.97
N HIS A 600 39.08 -10.86 -29.36
CA HIS A 600 39.27 -11.45 -28.04
C HIS A 600 39.59 -12.97 -28.09
N SER A 601 39.17 -13.70 -29.11
CA SER A 601 39.49 -15.12 -29.30
C SER A 601 40.57 -15.32 -30.35
N LYS A 602 41.49 -16.27 -30.13
CA LYS A 602 42.51 -16.68 -31.11
C LYS A 602 41.93 -17.58 -32.23
N THR A 603 40.65 -17.96 -32.10
CA THR A 603 39.99 -18.89 -33.04
C THR A 603 39.36 -18.10 -34.20
N SER A 604 39.53 -18.64 -35.43
CA SER A 604 38.86 -18.13 -36.63
C SER A 604 37.50 -18.80 -36.80
N SER A 605 36.55 -18.11 -37.42
CA SER A 605 35.28 -18.73 -37.82
C SER A 605 35.47 -19.86 -38.81
N CYS A 606 34.58 -20.83 -38.77
CA CYS A 606 34.57 -22.00 -39.61
C CYS A 606 33.19 -22.23 -40.24
N PHE A 607 33.11 -22.38 -41.58
CA PHE A 607 31.90 -22.66 -42.34
C PHE A 607 31.98 -24.11 -42.90
N THR A 608 31.41 -25.06 -42.16
CA THR A 608 31.67 -26.50 -42.45
C THR A 608 30.81 -27.09 -43.60
N ASN A 609 29.67 -26.44 -43.94
CA ASN A 609 28.77 -26.98 -44.98
C ASN A 609 28.97 -26.28 -46.34
N ARG A 610 28.99 -24.95 -46.35
CA ARG A 610 29.22 -24.12 -47.55
C ARG A 610 29.71 -22.72 -47.14
N SER A 611 30.25 -21.97 -48.11
CA SER A 611 30.56 -20.58 -47.94
C SER A 611 29.32 -19.77 -47.52
N PRO A 612 29.47 -18.73 -46.69
CA PRO A 612 28.33 -17.83 -46.34
C PRO A 612 27.87 -17.11 -47.61
N GLN A 613 26.54 -16.92 -47.67
CA GLN A 613 25.89 -16.23 -48.78
C GLN A 613 25.81 -14.74 -48.50
N PHE A 614 26.37 -13.90 -49.39
CA PHE A 614 26.28 -12.45 -49.34
C PHE A 614 25.41 -11.87 -50.46
N TYR A 615 25.10 -12.65 -51.49
CA TYR A 615 24.21 -12.29 -52.58
C TYR A 615 23.05 -13.29 -52.69
N ASP A 616 21.87 -12.81 -53.02
CA ASP A 616 20.68 -13.61 -53.28
C ASP A 616 20.34 -13.59 -54.77
N GLU A 617 20.71 -14.64 -55.49
CA GLU A 617 20.49 -14.81 -56.93
C GLU A 617 18.99 -14.75 -57.29
N THR A 618 18.10 -15.21 -56.37
CA THR A 618 16.67 -15.29 -56.61
C THR A 618 15.99 -13.91 -56.56
N ASN A 619 16.40 -13.06 -55.63
CA ASN A 619 15.81 -11.74 -55.41
C ASN A 619 16.75 -10.60 -55.84
N HIS A 620 17.89 -10.92 -56.44
CA HIS A 620 18.93 -9.99 -56.87
C HIS A 620 19.34 -8.98 -55.74
N LYS A 621 19.55 -9.53 -54.53
CA LYS A 621 19.91 -8.73 -53.35
C LYS A 621 21.40 -8.89 -53.00
N ASN A 622 22.19 -7.85 -53.15
CA ASN A 622 23.58 -7.81 -52.72
C ASN A 622 23.78 -7.27 -51.31
N THR A 623 24.92 -7.52 -50.72
CA THR A 623 25.32 -7.00 -49.42
C THR A 623 26.18 -5.75 -49.60
N LEU A 624 25.89 -4.70 -48.86
CA LEU A 624 26.60 -3.40 -48.93
C LEU A 624 27.50 -3.21 -47.71
N PHE A 625 28.75 -2.81 -47.99
CA PHE A 625 29.75 -2.48 -46.95
C PHE A 625 30.11 -1.01 -46.95
N GLY A 626 30.23 -0.41 -45.76
CA GLY A 626 30.67 0.99 -45.59
C GLY A 626 32.19 1.11 -45.37
N SER A 627 32.91 0.03 -45.12
CA SER A 627 34.34 -0.04 -44.81
C SER A 627 35.05 -1.06 -45.64
N TYR A 628 36.28 -0.74 -46.11
CA TYR A 628 37.18 -1.71 -46.77
C TYR A 628 37.91 -2.64 -45.76
N ASN A 629 38.07 -2.25 -44.51
CA ASN A 629 38.89 -2.93 -43.52
C ASN A 629 38.12 -4.04 -42.75
N ASN A 630 37.28 -4.79 -43.42
CA ASN A 630 36.59 -5.93 -42.82
C ASN A 630 37.54 -7.14 -42.66
N ASP A 631 37.26 -7.98 -41.66
CA ASP A 631 38.02 -9.23 -41.46
C ASP A 631 37.22 -10.43 -41.94
N PHE A 632 37.67 -11.04 -43.03
CA PHE A 632 37.11 -12.26 -43.64
C PHE A 632 38.03 -13.50 -43.45
N THR A 633 39.02 -13.46 -42.54
CA THR A 633 40.00 -14.51 -42.30
C THR A 633 39.38 -15.69 -41.56
N VAL A 634 38.85 -16.68 -42.31
CA VAL A 634 38.19 -17.87 -41.78
C VAL A 634 39.15 -19.07 -41.73
N ASP A 635 38.81 -20.13 -40.94
CA ASP A 635 39.57 -21.37 -40.87
C ASP A 635 39.21 -22.29 -42.05
N THR A 636 40.00 -22.20 -43.10
CA THR A 636 39.85 -22.99 -44.33
C THR A 636 40.24 -24.47 -44.17
N ASN A 637 40.98 -24.83 -43.11
CA ASN A 637 41.30 -26.24 -42.83
C ASN A 637 40.10 -27.02 -42.29
N LYS A 638 39.11 -26.29 -41.71
CA LYS A 638 37.92 -26.92 -41.12
C LYS A 638 36.64 -26.61 -41.89
N GLY A 639 36.70 -25.79 -42.93
CA GLY A 639 35.52 -25.42 -43.67
C GLY A 639 35.77 -24.64 -44.96
N TYR A 640 34.70 -24.11 -45.52
CA TYR A 640 34.71 -23.38 -46.78
C TYR A 640 35.22 -21.94 -46.59
N PRO A 641 36.03 -21.42 -47.55
CA PRO A 641 36.46 -20.03 -47.54
C PRO A 641 35.30 -19.06 -47.84
N ILE A 642 35.48 -17.80 -47.50
CA ILE A 642 34.71 -16.72 -48.09
C ILE A 642 35.36 -16.36 -49.40
N GLY A 643 34.62 -16.52 -50.54
CA GLY A 643 35.12 -16.08 -51.85
C GLY A 643 35.28 -14.56 -51.85
N LEU A 644 36.49 -14.09 -52.16
CA LEU A 644 36.81 -12.66 -52.15
C LEU A 644 37.23 -12.15 -53.53
N ASN A 645 36.77 -10.96 -53.89
CA ASN A 645 37.28 -10.13 -54.99
C ASN A 645 37.73 -8.80 -54.40
N LYS A 646 39.02 -8.43 -54.57
CA LYS A 646 39.60 -7.19 -54.04
C LYS A 646 39.27 -6.94 -52.56
N ASP A 647 39.48 -7.95 -51.70
CA ASP A 647 39.27 -7.95 -50.27
C ASP A 647 37.78 -7.81 -49.82
N MET A 648 36.84 -7.99 -50.75
CA MET A 648 35.39 -8.04 -50.44
C MET A 648 34.80 -9.38 -50.91
N PRO A 649 33.71 -9.89 -50.24
CA PRO A 649 33.03 -11.06 -50.73
C PRO A 649 32.49 -10.86 -52.15
N LEU A 650 32.44 -11.94 -52.91
CA LEU A 650 31.88 -11.94 -54.29
C LEU A 650 30.46 -11.37 -54.28
N ASP A 651 30.12 -10.59 -55.31
CA ASP A 651 28.80 -9.96 -55.51
C ASP A 651 28.39 -8.98 -54.38
N CYS A 652 29.39 -8.35 -53.75
CA CYS A 652 29.19 -7.32 -52.76
C CYS A 652 29.68 -5.95 -53.28
N GLU A 653 29.06 -4.91 -52.80
CA GLU A 653 29.39 -3.54 -53.15
C GLU A 653 29.72 -2.66 -51.93
N LEU A 654 30.39 -1.57 -52.20
CA LEU A 654 30.55 -0.50 -51.21
C LEU A 654 29.38 0.49 -51.25
N LEU A 655 28.97 0.92 -50.08
CA LEU A 655 28.04 2.07 -49.98
C LEU A 655 28.61 3.27 -50.72
N ASN A 656 27.84 3.81 -51.63
CA ASN A 656 28.19 5.05 -52.29
C ASN A 656 28.05 6.28 -51.33
N PRO A 657 28.61 7.42 -51.66
CA PRO A 657 28.56 8.61 -50.80
C PRO A 657 27.15 9.09 -50.43
N GLY A 658 26.20 8.98 -51.38
CA GLY A 658 24.79 9.33 -51.15
C GLY A 658 24.11 8.39 -50.13
N GLN A 659 24.30 7.07 -50.33
CA GLN A 659 23.80 6.04 -49.38
C GLN A 659 24.42 6.21 -47.99
N LYS A 660 25.72 6.52 -47.86
CA LYS A 660 26.37 6.80 -46.58
C LYS A 660 25.81 8.01 -45.89
N ASN A 661 25.55 9.11 -46.64
CA ASN A 661 24.96 10.33 -46.08
C ASN A 661 23.52 10.09 -45.62
N TYR A 662 22.70 9.41 -46.40
CA TYR A 662 21.35 9.01 -46.04
C TYR A 662 21.34 8.22 -44.73
N LEU A 663 22.10 7.12 -44.66
CA LEU A 663 22.21 6.30 -43.46
C LEU A 663 22.72 7.09 -42.23
N LYS A 664 23.64 8.01 -42.41
CA LYS A 664 24.12 8.88 -41.32
C LYS A 664 23.01 9.75 -40.78
N GLY A 665 22.15 10.29 -41.63
CA GLY A 665 20.95 11.04 -41.23
C GLY A 665 19.95 10.15 -40.48
N VAL A 666 19.59 9.01 -41.05
CA VAL A 666 18.69 8.03 -40.41
C VAL A 666 19.20 7.63 -39.04
N PHE A 667 20.46 7.28 -38.89
CA PHE A 667 21.04 6.89 -37.61
C PHE A 667 21.07 8.05 -36.59
N HIS A 668 21.20 9.28 -37.04
CA HIS A 668 21.11 10.46 -36.19
C HIS A 668 19.70 10.63 -35.62
N GLU A 669 18.70 10.57 -36.47
CA GLU A 669 17.29 10.67 -36.05
C GLU A 669 16.87 9.50 -35.13
N MET A 670 17.24 8.27 -35.45
CA MET A 670 16.98 7.11 -34.58
C MET A 670 17.59 7.30 -33.18
N LYS A 671 18.82 7.86 -33.11
CA LYS A 671 19.47 8.17 -31.82
C LYS A 671 18.70 9.25 -31.05
N LYS A 672 18.21 10.27 -31.74
CA LYS A 672 17.43 11.36 -31.15
C LYS A 672 16.10 10.82 -30.59
N ILE A 673 15.39 9.98 -31.34
CA ILE A 673 14.18 9.31 -30.91
C ILE A 673 14.46 8.44 -29.68
N ASN A 674 15.54 7.65 -29.68
CA ASN A 674 15.91 6.84 -28.51
C ASN A 674 16.19 7.68 -27.26
N ASN A 675 16.88 8.82 -27.38
CA ASN A 675 17.11 9.71 -26.26
C ASN A 675 15.77 10.27 -25.71
N LYS A 676 14.87 10.69 -26.59
CA LYS A 676 13.52 11.13 -26.23
C LYS A 676 12.75 10.06 -25.44
N ILE A 677 12.83 8.80 -25.86
CA ILE A 677 12.17 7.68 -25.18
C ILE A 677 12.70 7.52 -23.76
N LEU A 678 14.01 7.67 -23.56
CA LEU A 678 14.63 7.58 -22.23
C LEU A 678 14.21 8.77 -21.33
N GLU A 679 14.04 9.96 -21.90
CA GLU A 679 13.60 11.16 -21.18
C GLU A 679 12.12 11.12 -20.81
N THR A 680 11.25 10.51 -21.65
CA THR A 680 9.80 10.42 -21.45
C THR A 680 9.36 9.13 -20.75
N LYS A 681 10.28 8.43 -20.13
CA LYS A 681 10.07 7.16 -19.45
C LYS A 681 8.85 7.20 -18.51
N GLY A 682 7.90 6.29 -18.70
CA GLY A 682 6.69 6.21 -17.88
C GLY A 682 5.57 7.20 -18.22
N SER A 683 5.77 8.11 -19.19
CA SER A 683 4.73 9.01 -19.65
C SER A 683 3.85 8.37 -20.77
N LYS A 684 2.68 8.96 -21.04
CA LYS A 684 1.85 8.56 -22.18
C LYS A 684 2.53 8.82 -23.52
N GLU A 685 3.33 9.90 -23.60
CA GLU A 685 4.11 10.28 -24.79
C GLU A 685 5.12 9.20 -25.18
N ASN A 686 5.63 8.43 -24.22
CA ASN A 686 6.58 7.34 -24.48
C ASN A 686 6.05 6.31 -25.48
N ALA A 687 4.77 5.96 -25.42
CA ALA A 687 4.14 5.01 -26.34
C ALA A 687 4.09 5.54 -27.78
N GLU A 688 3.83 6.83 -27.97
CA GLU A 688 3.78 7.48 -29.28
C GLU A 688 5.18 7.56 -29.89
N ILE A 689 6.20 7.92 -29.09
CA ILE A 689 7.60 7.98 -29.55
C ILE A 689 8.15 6.58 -29.87
N LEU A 690 7.73 5.55 -29.14
CA LEU A 690 8.06 4.15 -29.46
C LEU A 690 7.46 3.72 -30.81
N GLU A 691 6.26 4.16 -31.13
CA GLU A 691 5.63 3.90 -32.43
C GLU A 691 6.34 4.70 -33.54
N GLU A 692 6.79 5.92 -33.29
CA GLU A 692 7.65 6.68 -34.18
C GLU A 692 8.92 5.91 -34.53
N LEU A 693 9.60 5.30 -33.53
CA LEU A 693 10.79 4.47 -33.75
C LEU A 693 10.48 3.22 -34.61
N ARG A 694 9.32 2.60 -34.40
CA ARG A 694 8.89 1.44 -35.21
C ARG A 694 8.66 1.84 -36.67
N ASN A 695 8.00 2.96 -36.91
CA ASN A 695 7.73 3.49 -38.23
C ASN A 695 9.05 3.85 -38.93
N PHE A 696 9.95 4.52 -38.23
CA PHE A 696 11.28 4.86 -38.74
C PHE A 696 12.12 3.62 -39.11
N ASN A 697 12.04 2.55 -38.30
CA ASN A 697 12.68 1.27 -38.60
C ASN A 697 12.05 0.58 -39.82
N LYS A 698 10.76 0.77 -40.03
CA LYS A 698 10.05 0.27 -41.23
C LYS A 698 10.51 1.01 -42.50
N GLU A 699 10.59 2.34 -42.45
CA GLU A 699 11.09 3.17 -43.56
C GLU A 699 12.54 2.82 -43.91
N LEU A 700 13.42 2.61 -42.91
CA LEU A 700 14.76 2.14 -43.11
C LEU A 700 14.79 0.74 -43.76
N HIS A 701 13.85 -0.13 -43.41
CA HIS A 701 13.73 -1.43 -44.02
C HIS A 701 13.31 -1.34 -45.51
N GLU A 702 12.35 -0.49 -45.84
CA GLU A 702 11.87 -0.26 -47.20
C GLU A 702 13.00 0.32 -48.06
N TRP A 703 13.67 1.38 -47.60
CA TRP A 703 14.84 1.93 -48.26
C TRP A 703 15.97 0.91 -48.47
N ARG A 704 16.26 0.09 -47.47
CA ARG A 704 17.30 -0.98 -47.59
C ARG A 704 16.92 -2.01 -48.65
N GLU A 705 15.65 -2.43 -48.70
CA GLU A 705 15.17 -3.36 -49.70
C GLU A 705 15.39 -2.81 -51.14
N GLU A 706 15.22 -1.50 -51.34
CA GLU A 706 15.51 -0.81 -52.59
C GLU A 706 17.02 -0.70 -52.84
N ALA A 707 17.76 -0.18 -51.90
CA ALA A 707 19.19 0.11 -51.99
C ALA A 707 20.07 -1.15 -52.26
N THR A 708 19.62 -2.32 -51.78
CA THR A 708 20.33 -3.58 -51.96
C THR A 708 19.86 -4.37 -53.18
N THR A 709 18.84 -3.92 -53.93
CA THR A 709 18.38 -4.58 -55.16
C THR A 709 19.25 -4.20 -56.32
N VAL A 710 19.86 -5.19 -57.00
CA VAL A 710 20.63 -4.99 -58.22
C VAL A 710 19.66 -4.79 -59.39
N LYS A 711 19.77 -3.68 -60.09
CA LYS A 711 18.95 -3.43 -61.28
C LYS A 711 19.46 -4.27 -62.44
N MET A 712 18.60 -5.00 -63.13
CA MET A 712 18.97 -5.87 -64.25
C MET A 712 19.68 -5.11 -65.42
N GLU A 713 19.49 -3.80 -65.53
CA GLU A 713 20.14 -2.95 -66.51
C GLU A 713 21.66 -2.84 -66.28
N ASP A 714 22.14 -2.98 -65.04
CA ASP A 714 23.56 -2.89 -64.71
C ASP A 714 24.30 -4.24 -64.99
N VAL A 715 23.58 -5.37 -65.06
CA VAL A 715 24.18 -6.68 -65.35
C VAL A 715 24.40 -6.91 -66.86
N ALA A 716 23.57 -6.28 -67.70
CA ALA A 716 23.66 -6.42 -69.16
C ALA A 716 24.84 -5.66 -69.82
N VAL A 717 25.46 -4.72 -69.11
CA VAL A 717 26.57 -3.94 -69.61
C VAL A 717 27.94 -4.57 -69.35
N GLU A 718 28.08 -5.34 -68.27
CA GLU A 718 29.39 -6.05 -67.98
C GLU A 718 29.61 -7.30 -68.85
N ASP A 719 28.55 -7.96 -69.33
CA ASP A 719 28.64 -9.12 -70.25
C ASP A 719 28.92 -8.75 -71.69
N MET A 720 28.85 -7.45 -72.06
CA MET A 720 29.18 -6.95 -73.40
C MET A 720 30.60 -6.38 -73.56
N GLU A 721 31.39 -6.25 -72.42
CA GLU A 721 32.79 -5.77 -72.44
C GLU A 721 33.82 -6.83 -72.08
N SER A 722 33.46 -8.14 -72.01
CA SER A 722 34.40 -9.22 -71.77
C SER A 722 34.76 -10.00 -73.04
#